data_4f5d1957ad04640fdf245876dd24af2d
#
_entry.id   4f5d1957ad04640fdf245876dd24af2d
#
_cell.length_a   1.000
_cell.length_b   1.000
_cell.length_c   1.000
_cell.angle_alpha   90.00
_cell.angle_beta   90.00
_cell.angle_gamma   90.00
#
_symmetry.space_group_name_H-M   'P 1'
#
loop_
_entity.id
_entity.type
_entity.pdbx_description
1 polymer ?
#
loop_
_entity_poly.entity_id
_entity_poly.type
_entity_poly.pdbx_seq_one_letter_code
_entity_poly.pdbx_strand_id
1 'polypeptide(L)'
;MAQQSLAFEIGTEEIPAFDLSNAVKQLKTLAPKLLDDAAIPHGETQIYSSPRRLIVVVEDIPEATEEKNEVFKGPSAKIAFDDEGNPTKAAQGFARGKGIDPSELVVEDGYVYARTHTPSVKVATLLSSVLDGIVRGISWPKSQRWGAESEYFSRPIRWFVALFGSEVIPFTFAGLTADRFTRGHRFLAPGPFSVDNADELVEVVRNAYVVPSEAEREEVIRAGVAEVEAKTGFKAELPAKTLVEVVNLAEYPTVLVGTFDKEFLQVPEEIIVDAMLMHQRYFPLYDEAGKLTNRFIVVGNGDPACSDTIIDGNERVVRARLYDAKFFYDEDLKRPLESYVDQLAEVVFQEKLGTMLDKTNRIKGLAQHLVEDAGLSQTDSQDALRAAQLCKADLVTSAVIEFTSVQGVMGSYYASACGETDQVAQAIEQHYRPRFAGDEVPETAVGKVVALADKLDTICGLFSVGQGPSGSSDPFALRRSAIGIVAMLTCENPLTISLVSAIDASLALYAQEGIEFDHDAVRKEVIEFFITRTRVMLRDAGKGIDAIDAVLAVDVQEPVELIHRVEALEAARKHEPETFENLATAYARANNLREPKLGSDVDENLLSEVEHALSCAVVQAENRVALALDADNYAEALQELAALRGPIDLFFERVMIMDEDQALRENRLKLLNRFVGVFVHVADFSLLSK
;
A
#
# COMPACT_ATOMS: atom_id res chain seq x y z
N MET A 1 -4.56 -36.00 -30.87
CA MET A 1 -5.00 -36.76 -29.70
C MET A 1 -6.31 -36.15 -29.26
N ALA A 2 -7.23 -36.94 -28.72
CA ALA A 2 -8.44 -36.36 -28.12
C ALA A 2 -8.04 -35.46 -26.97
N GLN A 3 -8.66 -34.27 -26.86
CA GLN A 3 -8.48 -33.35 -25.76
C GLN A 3 -9.64 -33.53 -24.82
N GLN A 4 -9.38 -33.37 -23.52
CA GLN A 4 -10.37 -33.50 -22.45
C GLN A 4 -10.15 -32.38 -21.45
N SER A 5 -11.19 -32.07 -20.67
CA SER A 5 -11.10 -31.13 -19.59
C SER A 5 -10.80 -31.83 -18.26
N LEU A 6 -10.08 -31.13 -17.40
CA LEU A 6 -9.92 -31.44 -15.99
C LEU A 6 -10.91 -30.58 -15.19
N ALA A 7 -11.66 -31.21 -14.28
CA ALA A 7 -12.42 -30.49 -13.26
C ALA A 7 -12.01 -31.00 -11.87
N PHE A 8 -11.59 -30.06 -11.03
CA PHE A 8 -11.22 -30.35 -9.64
C PHE A 8 -11.96 -29.42 -8.69
N GLU A 9 -12.75 -29.99 -7.79
CA GLU A 9 -13.47 -29.26 -6.75
C GLU A 9 -12.94 -29.66 -5.36
N ILE A 10 -12.63 -28.66 -4.55
CA ILE A 10 -12.32 -28.78 -3.12
C ILE A 10 -13.52 -28.25 -2.36
N GLY A 11 -14.35 -29.12 -1.82
CA GLY A 11 -15.52 -28.78 -1.03
C GLY A 11 -15.19 -28.67 0.45
N THR A 12 -15.60 -27.57 1.10
CA THR A 12 -15.20 -27.24 2.47
C THR A 12 -16.39 -26.80 3.32
N GLU A 13 -16.15 -26.57 4.63
CA GLU A 13 -16.99 -25.65 5.41
C GLU A 13 -16.70 -24.20 4.99
N GLU A 14 -17.48 -23.22 5.46
CA GLU A 14 -17.43 -21.83 4.98
C GLU A 14 -16.03 -21.22 5.17
N ILE A 15 -15.34 -20.92 4.07
CA ILE A 15 -14.06 -20.21 4.03
C ILE A 15 -14.33 -18.72 4.28
N PRO A 16 -13.53 -18.04 5.13
CA PRO A 16 -13.65 -16.58 5.28
C PRO A 16 -13.52 -15.85 3.94
N ALA A 17 -14.36 -14.84 3.72
CA ALA A 17 -14.50 -14.17 2.43
C ALA A 17 -13.18 -13.69 1.81
N PHE A 18 -12.32 -13.06 2.63
CA PHE A 18 -11.02 -12.57 2.14
C PHE A 18 -10.01 -13.70 1.89
N ASP A 19 -10.07 -14.79 2.67
CA ASP A 19 -9.25 -15.98 2.43
C ASP A 19 -9.66 -16.64 1.12
N LEU A 20 -10.98 -16.69 0.84
CA LEU A 20 -11.55 -17.23 -0.40
C LEU A 20 -11.06 -16.42 -1.62
N SER A 21 -11.20 -15.10 -1.60
CA SER A 21 -10.70 -14.22 -2.68
C SER A 21 -9.19 -14.36 -2.89
N ASN A 22 -8.42 -14.53 -1.82
CA ASN A 22 -6.98 -14.74 -1.90
C ASN A 22 -6.64 -16.11 -2.51
N ALA A 23 -7.35 -17.18 -2.12
CA ALA A 23 -7.17 -18.51 -2.67
C ALA A 23 -7.47 -18.54 -4.18
N VAL A 24 -8.54 -17.85 -4.63
CA VAL A 24 -8.85 -17.72 -6.07
C VAL A 24 -7.70 -17.04 -6.83
N LYS A 25 -7.11 -15.97 -6.28
CA LYS A 25 -5.95 -15.30 -6.89
C LYS A 25 -4.73 -16.22 -6.99
N GLN A 26 -4.47 -17.01 -5.94
CA GLN A 26 -3.36 -17.97 -5.95
C GLN A 26 -3.60 -19.08 -6.98
N LEU A 27 -4.81 -19.64 -7.04
CA LEU A 27 -5.15 -20.75 -7.96
C LEU A 27 -5.00 -20.35 -9.43
N LYS A 28 -5.29 -19.10 -9.80
CA LYS A 28 -5.09 -18.60 -11.18
C LYS A 28 -3.65 -18.72 -11.70
N THR A 29 -2.68 -18.75 -10.79
CA THR A 29 -1.25 -18.90 -11.13
C THR A 29 -0.71 -20.27 -10.78
N LEU A 30 -1.19 -20.85 -9.68
CA LEU A 30 -0.70 -22.12 -9.15
C LEU A 30 -1.10 -23.30 -10.04
N ALA A 31 -2.36 -23.37 -10.47
CA ALA A 31 -2.85 -24.52 -11.24
C ALA A 31 -2.17 -24.65 -12.61
N PRO A 32 -2.08 -23.58 -13.43
CA PRO A 32 -1.32 -23.64 -14.69
C PRO A 32 0.15 -24.00 -14.46
N LYS A 33 0.79 -23.39 -13.48
CA LYS A 33 2.20 -23.68 -13.15
C LYS A 33 2.45 -25.14 -12.83
N LEU A 34 1.58 -25.76 -12.03
CA LEU A 34 1.73 -27.19 -11.68
C LEU A 34 1.54 -28.11 -12.88
N LEU A 35 0.67 -27.76 -13.83
CA LEU A 35 0.52 -28.48 -15.09
C LEU A 35 1.77 -28.30 -15.97
N ASP A 36 2.31 -27.12 -16.08
CA ASP A 36 3.56 -26.83 -16.79
C ASP A 36 4.74 -27.59 -16.18
N ASP A 37 4.88 -27.57 -14.85
CA ASP A 37 5.93 -28.29 -14.12
C ASP A 37 5.82 -29.83 -14.32
N ALA A 38 4.60 -30.34 -14.53
CA ALA A 38 4.35 -31.74 -14.88
C ALA A 38 4.47 -32.03 -16.38
N ALA A 39 4.85 -31.04 -17.20
CA ALA A 39 4.92 -31.10 -18.67
C ALA A 39 3.59 -31.55 -19.32
N ILE A 40 2.45 -31.14 -18.77
CA ILE A 40 1.11 -31.40 -19.29
C ILE A 40 0.67 -30.20 -20.11
N PRO A 41 0.56 -30.32 -21.45
CA PRO A 41 -0.02 -29.27 -22.27
C PRO A 41 -1.48 -29.03 -21.87
N HIS A 42 -1.91 -27.75 -21.78
CA HIS A 42 -3.26 -27.40 -21.37
C HIS A 42 -3.73 -26.12 -22.04
N GLY A 43 -5.05 -25.94 -22.10
CA GLY A 43 -5.72 -24.73 -22.55
C GLY A 43 -5.96 -23.73 -21.42
N GLU A 44 -7.10 -23.05 -21.50
CA GLU A 44 -7.49 -22.04 -20.49
C GLU A 44 -7.76 -22.69 -19.13
N THR A 45 -7.34 -22.01 -18.06
CA THR A 45 -7.62 -22.39 -16.69
C THR A 45 -8.64 -21.43 -16.11
N GLN A 46 -9.80 -21.93 -15.75
CA GLN A 46 -10.89 -21.18 -15.13
C GLN A 46 -11.01 -21.54 -13.65
N ILE A 47 -11.13 -20.53 -12.79
CA ILE A 47 -11.28 -20.71 -11.35
C ILE A 47 -12.64 -20.18 -10.92
N TYR A 48 -13.41 -21.06 -10.27
CA TYR A 48 -14.70 -20.71 -9.67
C TYR A 48 -14.63 -20.93 -8.15
N SER A 49 -15.49 -20.24 -7.44
CA SER A 49 -15.55 -20.34 -5.98
C SER A 49 -16.92 -20.00 -5.42
N SER A 50 -17.21 -20.55 -4.27
CA SER A 50 -18.27 -20.09 -3.38
C SER A 50 -17.78 -20.21 -1.93
N PRO A 51 -18.50 -19.71 -0.92
CA PRO A 51 -18.07 -19.85 0.48
C PRO A 51 -17.62 -21.25 0.86
N ARG A 52 -18.15 -22.29 0.24
CA ARG A 52 -17.93 -23.70 0.59
C ARG A 52 -17.15 -24.49 -0.46
N ARG A 53 -16.57 -23.85 -1.47
CA ARG A 53 -15.83 -24.57 -2.53
C ARG A 53 -14.85 -23.73 -3.29
N LEU A 54 -13.83 -24.39 -3.80
CA LEU A 54 -12.93 -23.93 -4.83
C LEU A 54 -13.01 -24.90 -6.00
N ILE A 55 -13.16 -24.39 -7.21
CA ILE A 55 -13.23 -25.23 -8.43
C ILE A 55 -12.16 -24.75 -9.40
N VAL A 56 -11.40 -25.70 -9.93
CA VAL A 56 -10.42 -25.49 -11.02
C VAL A 56 -10.92 -26.28 -12.23
N VAL A 57 -11.17 -25.62 -13.33
CA VAL A 57 -11.47 -26.24 -14.61
C VAL A 57 -10.35 -25.89 -15.59
N VAL A 58 -9.82 -26.89 -16.27
CA VAL A 58 -8.75 -26.72 -17.28
C VAL A 58 -9.16 -27.42 -18.54
N GLU A 59 -9.18 -26.68 -19.63
CA GLU A 59 -9.59 -27.17 -20.95
C GLU A 59 -8.40 -27.72 -21.74
N ASP A 60 -8.69 -28.43 -22.81
CA ASP A 60 -7.74 -28.82 -23.87
C ASP A 60 -6.51 -29.62 -23.39
N ILE A 61 -6.68 -30.48 -22.41
CA ILE A 61 -5.62 -31.38 -21.95
C ILE A 61 -5.60 -32.66 -22.79
N PRO A 62 -4.46 -33.06 -23.37
CA PRO A 62 -4.35 -34.30 -24.14
C PRO A 62 -4.40 -35.53 -23.22
N GLU A 63 -4.89 -36.66 -23.72
CA GLU A 63 -4.96 -37.94 -22.96
C GLU A 63 -3.58 -38.46 -22.54
N ALA A 64 -2.54 -38.12 -23.31
CA ALA A 64 -1.16 -38.53 -23.04
C ALA A 64 -0.20 -37.38 -23.37
N THR A 65 0.92 -37.33 -22.68
CA THR A 65 2.02 -36.40 -23.00
C THR A 65 2.67 -36.77 -24.33
N GLU A 66 3.27 -35.79 -24.98
CA GLU A 66 4.03 -36.05 -26.21
C GLU A 66 5.29 -36.84 -25.89
N GLU A 67 5.58 -37.82 -26.74
CA GLU A 67 6.87 -38.51 -26.78
C GLU A 67 7.94 -37.51 -27.27
N LYS A 68 8.98 -37.27 -26.46
CA LYS A 68 10.07 -36.39 -26.84
C LYS A 68 11.37 -37.13 -27.02
N ASN A 69 11.94 -36.97 -28.21
CA ASN A 69 13.27 -37.42 -28.53
C ASN A 69 14.16 -36.17 -28.71
N GLU A 70 15.00 -35.89 -27.78
CA GLU A 70 15.85 -34.70 -27.78
C GLU A 70 17.31 -35.08 -27.99
N VAL A 71 18.05 -34.29 -28.75
CA VAL A 71 19.46 -34.47 -29.01
C VAL A 71 20.21 -33.25 -28.56
N PHE A 72 21.00 -33.38 -27.53
CA PHE A 72 21.80 -32.28 -26.94
C PHE A 72 23.27 -32.43 -27.39
N LYS A 73 23.81 -31.37 -27.99
CA LYS A 73 25.24 -31.28 -28.29
C LYS A 73 26.04 -30.90 -27.03
N GLY A 74 27.02 -31.70 -26.69
CA GLY A 74 27.92 -31.54 -25.56
C GLY A 74 29.32 -31.06 -25.94
N PRO A 75 30.30 -31.28 -25.04
CA PRO A 75 31.69 -30.93 -25.30
C PRO A 75 32.30 -31.68 -26.46
N SER A 76 33.46 -31.21 -26.97
CA SER A 76 34.18 -31.95 -28.02
C SER A 76 34.66 -33.31 -27.49
N ALA A 77 34.71 -34.32 -28.36
CA ALA A 77 35.09 -35.68 -28.01
C ALA A 77 36.49 -35.73 -27.34
N LYS A 78 37.41 -34.83 -27.75
CA LYS A 78 38.77 -34.71 -27.19
C LYS A 78 38.79 -34.24 -25.71
N ILE A 79 37.74 -33.56 -25.26
CA ILE A 79 37.60 -33.09 -23.87
C ILE A 79 36.72 -34.07 -23.08
N ALA A 80 35.79 -34.73 -23.77
CA ALA A 80 34.83 -35.63 -23.15
C ALA A 80 35.41 -36.98 -22.79
N PHE A 81 36.42 -37.48 -23.53
CA PHE A 81 37.06 -38.78 -23.30
C PHE A 81 38.58 -38.60 -23.14
N ASP A 82 39.17 -39.43 -22.31
CA ASP A 82 40.64 -39.52 -22.15
C ASP A 82 41.26 -40.39 -23.27
N ASP A 83 42.58 -40.49 -23.31
CA ASP A 83 43.33 -41.26 -24.34
C ASP A 83 42.99 -42.77 -24.28
N GLU A 84 42.42 -43.26 -23.17
CA GLU A 84 41.99 -44.66 -23.00
C GLU A 84 40.51 -44.85 -23.34
N GLY A 85 39.79 -43.77 -23.70
CA GLY A 85 38.38 -43.80 -24.06
C GLY A 85 37.39 -43.72 -22.87
N ASN A 86 37.86 -43.41 -21.66
CA ASN A 86 37.02 -43.27 -20.49
C ASN A 86 36.40 -41.86 -20.44
N PRO A 87 35.14 -41.74 -19.93
CA PRO A 87 34.49 -40.43 -19.81
C PRO A 87 35.15 -39.56 -18.74
N THR A 88 35.62 -38.37 -19.13
CA THR A 88 36.18 -37.36 -18.24
C THR A 88 35.12 -36.74 -17.39
N LYS A 89 35.50 -35.89 -16.39
CA LYS A 89 34.58 -35.10 -15.60
C LYS A 89 33.65 -34.23 -16.43
N ALA A 90 34.07 -33.79 -17.61
CA ALA A 90 33.27 -33.00 -18.54
C ALA A 90 32.12 -33.82 -19.15
N ALA A 91 32.42 -35.05 -19.62
CA ALA A 91 31.40 -35.96 -20.11
C ALA A 91 30.44 -36.43 -19.03
N GLN A 92 30.97 -36.79 -17.85
CA GLN A 92 30.17 -37.17 -16.69
C GLN A 92 29.23 -36.05 -16.23
N GLY A 93 29.72 -34.79 -16.17
CA GLY A 93 28.93 -33.63 -15.81
C GLY A 93 27.82 -33.35 -16.84
N PHE A 94 28.14 -33.47 -18.14
CA PHE A 94 27.18 -33.31 -19.23
C PHE A 94 26.11 -34.39 -19.23
N ALA A 95 26.48 -35.68 -19.11
CA ALA A 95 25.54 -36.80 -19.02
C ALA A 95 24.62 -36.66 -17.82
N ARG A 96 25.17 -36.36 -16.60
CA ARG A 96 24.39 -36.12 -15.38
C ARG A 96 23.41 -34.96 -15.56
N GLY A 97 23.84 -33.86 -16.19
CA GLY A 97 22.96 -32.70 -16.49
C GLY A 97 21.82 -33.00 -17.47
N LYS A 98 21.93 -34.15 -18.20
CA LYS A 98 20.88 -34.62 -19.15
C LYS A 98 20.19 -35.88 -18.65
N GLY A 99 20.49 -36.38 -17.45
CA GLY A 99 19.83 -37.55 -16.86
C GLY A 99 20.14 -38.87 -17.50
N ILE A 100 21.28 -39.01 -18.22
CA ILE A 100 21.68 -40.26 -18.88
C ILE A 100 23.02 -40.76 -18.30
N ASP A 101 23.29 -42.05 -18.51
CA ASP A 101 24.56 -42.64 -18.14
C ASP A 101 25.68 -42.15 -19.11
N PRO A 102 26.89 -41.85 -18.64
CA PRO A 102 28.00 -41.44 -19.50
C PRO A 102 28.31 -42.43 -20.62
N SER A 103 27.99 -43.71 -20.47
CA SER A 103 28.14 -44.75 -21.53
C SER A 103 27.13 -44.63 -22.68
N GLU A 104 26.02 -43.90 -22.46
CA GLU A 104 24.99 -43.63 -23.47
C GLU A 104 25.31 -42.42 -24.37
N LEU A 105 26.42 -41.73 -24.09
CA LEU A 105 26.88 -40.61 -24.93
C LEU A 105 27.39 -41.09 -26.26
N VAL A 106 26.93 -40.47 -27.37
CA VAL A 106 27.32 -40.79 -28.72
C VAL A 106 28.26 -39.74 -29.26
N VAL A 107 29.33 -40.15 -29.94
CA VAL A 107 30.27 -39.24 -30.60
C VAL A 107 29.90 -39.11 -32.07
N GLU A 108 29.58 -37.88 -32.49
CA GLU A 108 29.28 -37.53 -33.88
C GLU A 108 29.97 -36.21 -34.22
N ASP A 109 30.57 -36.11 -35.43
CA ASP A 109 31.26 -34.91 -35.93
C ASP A 109 32.27 -34.28 -34.95
N GLY A 110 32.95 -35.12 -34.13
CA GLY A 110 33.96 -34.68 -33.17
C GLY A 110 33.39 -34.07 -31.86
N TYR A 111 32.09 -34.16 -31.62
CA TYR A 111 31.40 -33.77 -30.41
C TYR A 111 30.64 -34.92 -29.77
N VAL A 112 30.38 -34.78 -28.46
CA VAL A 112 29.55 -35.72 -27.76
C VAL A 112 28.08 -35.26 -27.78
N TYR A 113 27.17 -36.21 -28.01
CA TYR A 113 25.74 -35.97 -28.01
C TYR A 113 25.05 -36.83 -26.97
N ALA A 114 24.16 -36.21 -26.20
CA ALA A 114 23.23 -36.89 -25.34
C ALA A 114 21.87 -36.99 -26.04
N ARG A 115 21.38 -38.21 -26.19
CA ARG A 115 20.05 -38.49 -26.75
C ARG A 115 19.15 -38.90 -25.62
N THR A 116 18.16 -38.09 -25.32
CA THR A 116 17.16 -38.41 -24.27
C THR A 116 15.85 -38.82 -24.95
N HIS A 117 15.26 -39.87 -24.43
CA HIS A 117 13.94 -40.33 -24.83
C HIS A 117 13.00 -40.20 -23.63
N THR A 118 12.01 -39.33 -23.73
CA THR A 118 10.95 -39.23 -22.74
C THR A 118 9.70 -39.91 -23.32
N PRO A 119 9.29 -41.06 -22.81
CA PRO A 119 8.13 -41.79 -23.32
C PRO A 119 6.84 -40.99 -23.05
N SER A 120 5.86 -41.21 -23.93
CA SER A 120 4.50 -40.72 -23.69
C SER A 120 3.90 -41.40 -22.50
N VAL A 121 3.30 -40.60 -21.58
CA VAL A 121 2.66 -41.08 -20.36
C VAL A 121 1.20 -40.64 -20.35
N LYS A 122 0.29 -41.48 -19.89
CA LYS A 122 -1.13 -41.09 -19.69
C LYS A 122 -1.23 -39.95 -18.70
N VAL A 123 -1.84 -38.83 -19.12
CA VAL A 123 -1.98 -37.62 -18.28
C VAL A 123 -2.76 -37.93 -17.00
N ALA A 124 -3.78 -38.77 -17.04
CA ALA A 124 -4.56 -39.17 -15.87
C ALA A 124 -3.68 -39.69 -14.70
N THR A 125 -2.53 -40.33 -14.99
CA THR A 125 -1.61 -40.80 -13.95
C THR A 125 -0.77 -39.68 -13.32
N LEU A 126 -0.57 -38.58 -14.01
CA LEU A 126 0.18 -37.40 -13.54
C LEU A 126 -0.71 -36.44 -12.76
N LEU A 127 -2.00 -36.37 -13.10
CA LEU A 127 -2.95 -35.45 -12.50
C LEU A 127 -3.08 -35.61 -10.97
N SER A 128 -2.98 -36.85 -10.43
CA SER A 128 -3.04 -37.06 -8.99
C SER A 128 -2.02 -36.23 -8.19
N SER A 129 -0.78 -36.11 -8.71
CA SER A 129 0.26 -35.29 -8.08
C SER A 129 0.04 -33.79 -8.28
N VAL A 130 -0.54 -33.38 -9.41
CA VAL A 130 -0.94 -32.00 -9.66
C VAL A 130 -2.03 -31.56 -8.69
N LEU A 131 -3.05 -32.41 -8.47
CA LEU A 131 -4.14 -32.13 -7.54
C LEU A 131 -3.64 -32.00 -6.08
N ASP A 132 -2.71 -32.87 -5.67
CA ASP A 132 -2.06 -32.74 -4.35
C ASP A 132 -1.28 -31.42 -4.24
N GLY A 133 -0.53 -31.07 -5.30
CA GLY A 133 0.17 -29.79 -5.40
C GLY A 133 -0.77 -28.59 -5.32
N ILE A 134 -1.94 -28.64 -5.93
CA ILE A 134 -2.95 -27.59 -5.84
C ILE A 134 -3.44 -27.42 -4.39
N VAL A 135 -3.83 -28.50 -3.72
CA VAL A 135 -4.35 -28.42 -2.34
C VAL A 135 -3.29 -27.89 -1.37
N ARG A 136 -2.06 -28.41 -1.46
CA ARG A 136 -0.94 -28.04 -0.57
C ARG A 136 -0.32 -26.69 -0.90
N GLY A 137 -0.43 -26.24 -2.14
CA GLY A 137 0.18 -25.02 -2.63
C GLY A 137 -0.57 -23.75 -2.26
N ILE A 138 -1.82 -23.83 -1.81
CA ILE A 138 -2.58 -22.67 -1.34
C ILE A 138 -2.06 -22.25 0.04
N SER A 139 -1.58 -21.02 0.13
CA SER A 139 -1.16 -20.40 1.39
C SER A 139 -2.33 -19.72 2.09
N TRP A 140 -2.54 -20.04 3.36
CA TRP A 140 -3.62 -19.52 4.18
C TRP A 140 -3.07 -18.64 5.31
N PRO A 141 -3.64 -17.44 5.58
CA PRO A 141 -3.25 -16.62 6.73
C PRO A 141 -3.47 -17.34 8.07
N LYS A 142 -4.57 -18.11 8.13
CA LYS A 142 -4.88 -18.98 9.26
C LYS A 142 -5.36 -20.33 8.73
N SER A 143 -4.82 -21.41 9.29
CA SER A 143 -5.19 -22.78 8.98
C SER A 143 -5.47 -23.55 10.24
N GLN A 144 -6.23 -24.63 10.11
CA GLN A 144 -6.58 -25.52 11.23
C GLN A 144 -6.51 -26.98 10.80
N ARG A 145 -6.31 -27.85 11.77
CA ARG A 145 -6.50 -29.29 11.63
C ARG A 145 -7.93 -29.65 11.98
N TRP A 146 -8.39 -30.78 11.49
CA TRP A 146 -9.70 -31.35 11.86
C TRP A 146 -9.65 -32.87 11.94
N GLY A 147 -10.53 -33.41 12.77
CA GLY A 147 -10.59 -34.89 12.99
C GLY A 147 -9.29 -35.42 13.59
N ALA A 148 -8.85 -36.57 13.09
CA ALA A 148 -7.62 -37.24 13.50
C ALA A 148 -6.45 -37.00 12.53
N GLU A 149 -6.67 -36.21 11.49
CA GLU A 149 -5.71 -35.97 10.41
C GLU A 149 -4.63 -34.95 10.80
N SER A 150 -3.46 -35.07 10.17
CA SER A 150 -2.34 -34.13 10.38
C SER A 150 -2.35 -32.94 9.42
N GLU A 151 -3.22 -33.01 8.42
CA GLU A 151 -3.30 -32.03 7.35
C GLU A 151 -3.91 -30.69 7.82
N TYR A 152 -3.53 -29.60 7.12
CA TYR A 152 -4.01 -28.26 7.42
C TYR A 152 -4.73 -27.66 6.21
N PHE A 153 -5.82 -26.93 6.48
CA PHE A 153 -6.50 -26.09 5.49
C PHE A 153 -7.19 -24.93 6.19
N SER A 154 -7.71 -23.93 5.45
CA SER A 154 -8.42 -22.78 6.06
C SER A 154 -9.65 -23.25 6.84
N ARG A 155 -10.41 -24.19 6.27
CA ARG A 155 -11.58 -24.83 6.89
C ARG A 155 -11.57 -26.33 6.60
N PRO A 156 -12.27 -27.16 7.40
CA PRO A 156 -12.36 -28.60 7.16
C PRO A 156 -12.85 -28.89 5.74
N ILE A 157 -12.10 -29.70 5.01
CA ILE A 157 -12.51 -30.20 3.71
C ILE A 157 -13.55 -31.31 3.94
N ARG A 158 -14.56 -31.34 3.08
CA ARG A 158 -15.73 -32.24 3.23
C ARG A 158 -15.90 -33.19 2.06
N TRP A 159 -15.49 -32.82 0.85
CA TRP A 159 -15.51 -33.65 -0.36
C TRP A 159 -14.52 -33.15 -1.39
N PHE A 160 -14.21 -34.03 -2.36
CA PHE A 160 -13.50 -33.68 -3.57
C PHE A 160 -14.25 -34.23 -4.78
N VAL A 161 -14.31 -33.43 -5.85
CA VAL A 161 -14.57 -33.92 -7.21
C VAL A 161 -13.28 -33.83 -8.00
N ALA A 162 -12.88 -34.92 -8.67
CA ALA A 162 -11.71 -34.94 -9.52
C ALA A 162 -12.00 -35.75 -10.79
N LEU A 163 -12.24 -35.06 -11.89
CA LEU A 163 -12.60 -35.67 -13.16
C LEU A 163 -11.65 -35.22 -14.27
N PHE A 164 -11.22 -36.17 -15.10
CA PHE A 164 -10.58 -35.92 -16.38
C PHE A 164 -11.45 -36.50 -17.50
N GLY A 165 -12.12 -35.65 -18.26
CA GLY A 165 -13.26 -36.03 -19.05
C GLY A 165 -14.33 -36.69 -18.19
N SER A 166 -14.65 -37.98 -18.43
CA SER A 166 -15.58 -38.77 -17.64
C SER A 166 -14.90 -39.71 -16.60
N GLU A 167 -13.55 -39.72 -16.57
CA GLU A 167 -12.79 -40.60 -15.67
C GLU A 167 -12.53 -39.91 -14.33
N VAL A 168 -12.79 -40.62 -13.21
CA VAL A 168 -12.44 -40.13 -11.87
C VAL A 168 -10.94 -40.31 -11.63
N ILE A 169 -10.24 -39.20 -11.33
CA ILE A 169 -8.82 -39.23 -11.01
C ILE A 169 -8.63 -39.67 -9.55
N PRO A 170 -7.84 -40.74 -9.30
CA PRO A 170 -7.55 -41.19 -7.95
C PRO A 170 -6.78 -40.12 -7.16
N PHE A 171 -7.43 -39.52 -6.17
CA PHE A 171 -6.84 -38.51 -5.31
C PHE A 171 -7.37 -38.70 -3.88
N THR A 172 -6.48 -38.63 -2.92
CA THR A 172 -6.83 -38.74 -1.49
C THR A 172 -6.07 -37.71 -0.68
N PHE A 173 -6.78 -36.94 0.15
CA PHE A 173 -6.21 -35.96 1.04
C PHE A 173 -7.03 -35.88 2.34
N ALA A 174 -6.36 -35.84 3.51
CA ALA A 174 -6.99 -35.80 4.83
C ALA A 174 -8.10 -36.87 5.02
N GLY A 175 -7.83 -38.10 4.64
CA GLY A 175 -8.75 -39.20 4.78
C GLY A 175 -9.95 -39.20 3.82
N LEU A 176 -10.05 -38.20 2.93
CA LEU A 176 -11.12 -38.08 1.93
C LEU A 176 -10.61 -38.52 0.56
N THR A 177 -11.35 -39.35 -0.13
CA THR A 177 -11.06 -39.77 -1.50
C THR A 177 -11.97 -39.01 -2.46
N ALA A 178 -11.39 -38.55 -3.56
CA ALA A 178 -12.13 -37.88 -4.62
C ALA A 178 -13.08 -38.81 -5.35
N ASP A 179 -14.20 -38.29 -5.79
CA ASP A 179 -15.23 -38.98 -6.54
C ASP A 179 -15.81 -38.02 -7.59
N ARG A 180 -16.91 -38.37 -8.22
CA ARG A 180 -17.68 -37.54 -9.16
C ARG A 180 -18.85 -36.80 -8.50
N PHE A 181 -19.05 -36.94 -7.17
CA PHE A 181 -20.22 -36.36 -6.49
C PHE A 181 -19.90 -34.97 -5.89
N THR A 182 -20.51 -33.93 -6.44
CA THR A 182 -20.54 -32.60 -5.84
C THR A 182 -21.72 -32.43 -4.89
N ARG A 183 -21.78 -31.30 -4.19
CA ARG A 183 -22.89 -30.93 -3.31
C ARG A 183 -23.48 -29.60 -3.72
N GLY A 184 -24.80 -29.49 -3.65
CA GLY A 184 -25.52 -28.25 -3.91
C GLY A 184 -25.56 -27.30 -2.70
N HIS A 185 -26.40 -26.28 -2.84
CA HIS A 185 -26.69 -25.34 -1.76
C HIS A 185 -27.26 -26.10 -0.54
N ARG A 186 -26.76 -25.74 0.66
CA ARG A 186 -27.02 -26.48 1.91
C ARG A 186 -28.50 -26.67 2.22
N PHE A 187 -29.34 -25.69 1.91
CA PHE A 187 -30.79 -25.71 2.19
C PHE A 187 -31.63 -25.99 0.94
N LEU A 188 -31.29 -25.39 -0.20
CA LEU A 188 -32.10 -25.48 -1.41
C LEU A 188 -31.89 -26.80 -2.17
N ALA A 189 -30.68 -27.38 -2.08
CA ALA A 189 -30.32 -28.62 -2.74
C ALA A 189 -29.28 -29.42 -1.92
N PRO A 190 -29.62 -30.00 -0.77
CA PRO A 190 -28.64 -30.56 0.18
C PRO A 190 -28.00 -31.87 -0.24
N GLY A 191 -28.51 -32.52 -1.28
CA GLY A 191 -28.03 -33.85 -1.70
C GLY A 191 -26.72 -33.84 -2.45
N PRO A 192 -26.09 -35.03 -2.65
CA PRO A 192 -25.02 -35.19 -3.62
C PRO A 192 -25.60 -35.20 -5.05
N PHE A 193 -24.83 -34.64 -5.97
CA PHE A 193 -25.14 -34.59 -7.40
C PHE A 193 -24.01 -35.25 -8.20
N SER A 194 -24.35 -36.21 -9.07
CA SER A 194 -23.37 -36.82 -9.97
C SER A 194 -22.97 -35.87 -11.06
N VAL A 195 -21.67 -35.83 -11.32
CA VAL A 195 -21.08 -35.12 -12.47
C VAL A 195 -20.53 -36.19 -13.42
N ASP A 196 -21.14 -36.31 -14.59
CA ASP A 196 -20.77 -37.37 -15.51
C ASP A 196 -19.54 -37.03 -16.36
N ASN A 197 -19.30 -35.75 -16.61
CA ASN A 197 -18.13 -35.24 -17.33
C ASN A 197 -17.59 -33.97 -16.67
N ALA A 198 -16.27 -33.75 -16.75
CA ALA A 198 -15.58 -32.57 -16.22
C ALA A 198 -16.21 -31.25 -16.71
N ASP A 199 -16.63 -31.17 -17.97
CA ASP A 199 -17.26 -30.00 -18.58
C ASP A 199 -18.61 -29.63 -17.92
N GLU A 200 -19.25 -30.56 -17.24
CA GLU A 200 -20.58 -30.36 -16.66
C GLU A 200 -20.55 -29.86 -15.21
N LEU A 201 -19.39 -29.92 -14.52
CA LEU A 201 -19.32 -29.63 -13.08
C LEU A 201 -19.91 -28.26 -12.73
N VAL A 202 -19.55 -27.22 -13.45
CA VAL A 202 -19.98 -25.85 -13.19
C VAL A 202 -21.50 -25.72 -13.35
N GLU A 203 -22.05 -26.35 -14.38
CA GLU A 203 -23.51 -26.32 -14.64
C GLU A 203 -24.30 -27.16 -13.63
N VAL A 204 -23.78 -28.32 -13.23
CA VAL A 204 -24.39 -29.15 -12.18
C VAL A 204 -24.45 -28.39 -10.86
N VAL A 205 -23.37 -27.69 -10.50
CA VAL A 205 -23.33 -26.82 -9.29
C VAL A 205 -24.33 -25.68 -9.41
N ARG A 206 -24.44 -25.05 -10.58
CA ARG A 206 -25.41 -23.96 -10.84
C ARG A 206 -26.86 -24.44 -10.71
N ASN A 207 -27.17 -25.57 -11.29
CA ASN A 207 -28.52 -26.18 -11.20
C ASN A 207 -28.87 -26.65 -9.78
N ALA A 208 -27.85 -26.82 -8.92
CA ALA A 208 -27.99 -27.11 -7.51
C ALA A 208 -27.99 -25.85 -6.62
N TYR A 209 -28.44 -24.72 -7.15
CA TYR A 209 -28.58 -23.44 -6.46
C TYR A 209 -27.26 -22.89 -5.89
N VAL A 210 -26.17 -23.00 -6.62
CA VAL A 210 -24.91 -22.34 -6.31
C VAL A 210 -24.45 -21.54 -7.51
N VAL A 211 -24.24 -20.24 -7.34
CA VAL A 211 -23.64 -19.37 -8.35
C VAL A 211 -22.12 -19.43 -8.15
N PRO A 212 -21.37 -20.19 -8.97
CA PRO A 212 -19.97 -20.44 -8.71
C PRO A 212 -19.03 -19.30 -9.12
N SER A 213 -19.49 -18.37 -9.93
CA SER A 213 -18.71 -17.19 -10.35
C SER A 213 -18.88 -16.05 -9.36
N GLU A 214 -17.75 -15.52 -8.84
CA GLU A 214 -17.75 -14.33 -7.97
C GLU A 214 -18.33 -13.11 -8.69
N ALA A 215 -17.97 -12.90 -9.96
CA ALA A 215 -18.49 -11.80 -10.77
C ALA A 215 -20.00 -11.90 -10.97
N GLU A 216 -20.52 -13.09 -11.25
CA GLU A 216 -21.96 -13.29 -11.40
C GLU A 216 -22.72 -13.05 -10.09
N ARG A 217 -22.17 -13.48 -8.93
CA ARG A 217 -22.78 -13.18 -7.62
C ARG A 217 -22.82 -11.68 -7.36
N GLU A 218 -21.75 -10.96 -7.68
CA GLU A 218 -21.71 -9.50 -7.56
C GLU A 218 -22.78 -8.84 -8.47
N GLU A 219 -22.90 -9.29 -9.71
CA GLU A 219 -23.91 -8.79 -10.65
C GLU A 219 -25.34 -9.00 -10.12
N VAL A 220 -25.65 -10.20 -9.60
CA VAL A 220 -26.95 -10.51 -8.99
C VAL A 220 -27.23 -9.58 -7.80
N ILE A 221 -26.24 -9.34 -6.93
CA ILE A 221 -26.40 -8.44 -5.78
C ILE A 221 -26.64 -7.01 -6.25
N ARG A 222 -25.84 -6.49 -7.18
CA ARG A 222 -25.99 -5.14 -7.72
C ARG A 222 -27.33 -4.94 -8.42
N ALA A 223 -27.77 -5.92 -9.20
CA ALA A 223 -29.08 -5.88 -9.86
C ALA A 223 -30.22 -5.86 -8.82
N GLY A 224 -30.14 -6.69 -7.79
CA GLY A 224 -31.12 -6.68 -6.70
C GLY A 224 -31.13 -5.37 -5.91
N VAL A 225 -29.97 -4.77 -5.66
CA VAL A 225 -29.86 -3.44 -5.03
C VAL A 225 -30.50 -2.38 -5.91
N ALA A 226 -30.22 -2.37 -7.21
CA ALA A 226 -30.81 -1.42 -8.16
C ALA A 226 -32.35 -1.55 -8.21
N GLU A 227 -32.89 -2.77 -8.09
CA GLU A 227 -34.32 -3.01 -8.00
C GLU A 227 -34.92 -2.41 -6.71
N VAL A 228 -34.22 -2.55 -5.57
CA VAL A 228 -34.61 -1.94 -4.30
C VAL A 228 -34.60 -0.42 -4.41
N GLU A 229 -33.54 0.17 -4.96
CA GLU A 229 -33.45 1.62 -5.19
C GLU A 229 -34.63 2.14 -6.06
N ALA A 230 -34.90 1.45 -7.16
CA ALA A 230 -36.00 1.82 -8.05
C ALA A 230 -37.40 1.73 -7.38
N LYS A 231 -37.59 0.74 -6.49
CA LYS A 231 -38.88 0.55 -5.78
C LYS A 231 -39.06 1.52 -4.61
N THR A 232 -37.98 1.92 -3.95
CA THR A 232 -38.02 2.71 -2.71
C THR A 232 -37.76 4.19 -2.93
N GLY A 233 -37.08 4.56 -4.02
CA GLY A 233 -36.55 5.90 -4.25
C GLY A 233 -35.28 6.22 -3.40
N PHE A 234 -34.80 5.27 -2.60
CA PHE A 234 -33.63 5.44 -1.75
C PHE A 234 -32.34 5.00 -2.47
N LYS A 235 -31.20 5.43 -1.96
CA LYS A 235 -29.88 5.07 -2.47
C LYS A 235 -29.14 4.21 -1.47
N ALA A 236 -28.55 3.11 -1.95
CA ALA A 236 -27.73 2.23 -1.13
C ALA A 236 -26.27 2.66 -1.15
N GLU A 237 -25.61 2.63 0.00
CA GLU A 237 -24.17 2.71 0.09
C GLU A 237 -23.58 1.30 0.04
N LEU A 238 -22.71 1.04 -0.95
CA LEU A 238 -22.06 -0.25 -1.18
C LEU A 238 -20.53 -0.09 -1.10
N PRO A 239 -19.93 0.01 0.09
CA PRO A 239 -18.49 0.11 0.21
C PRO A 239 -17.81 -1.11 -0.41
N ALA A 240 -16.82 -0.90 -1.27
CA ALA A 240 -16.19 -1.96 -2.06
C ALA A 240 -15.69 -3.14 -1.21
N LYS A 241 -15.10 -2.84 -0.05
CA LYS A 241 -14.60 -3.86 0.88
C LYS A 241 -15.73 -4.74 1.41
N THR A 242 -16.84 -4.14 1.86
CA THR A 242 -18.00 -4.87 2.39
C THR A 242 -18.70 -5.65 1.29
N LEU A 243 -18.80 -5.08 0.08
CA LEU A 243 -19.42 -5.78 -1.05
C LEU A 243 -18.64 -7.04 -1.43
N VAL A 244 -17.31 -6.99 -1.53
CA VAL A 244 -16.45 -8.16 -1.78
C VAL A 244 -16.65 -9.23 -0.69
N GLU A 245 -16.79 -8.82 0.56
CA GLU A 245 -17.06 -9.74 1.67
C GLU A 245 -18.44 -10.40 1.50
N VAL A 246 -19.49 -9.62 1.24
CA VAL A 246 -20.86 -10.11 1.05
C VAL A 246 -20.98 -11.07 -0.13
N VAL A 247 -20.36 -10.74 -1.27
CA VAL A 247 -20.30 -11.61 -2.46
C VAL A 247 -19.71 -12.99 -2.12
N ASN A 248 -18.78 -13.03 -1.20
CA ASN A 248 -18.09 -14.27 -0.77
C ASN A 248 -18.66 -14.89 0.51
N LEU A 249 -19.84 -14.43 0.98
CA LEU A 249 -20.61 -15.04 2.07
C LEU A 249 -21.84 -15.82 1.57
N ALA A 250 -22.27 -15.61 0.33
CA ALA A 250 -23.47 -16.24 -0.24
C ALA A 250 -23.12 -17.18 -1.41
N GLU A 251 -23.73 -18.36 -1.44
CA GLU A 251 -23.71 -19.26 -2.60
C GLU A 251 -24.82 -18.93 -3.61
N TYR A 252 -25.97 -18.47 -3.11
CA TYR A 252 -27.14 -18.08 -3.89
C TYR A 252 -27.73 -16.78 -3.32
N PRO A 253 -27.18 -15.62 -3.70
CA PRO A 253 -27.53 -14.36 -3.08
C PRO A 253 -28.96 -13.92 -3.39
N THR A 254 -29.68 -13.49 -2.35
CA THR A 254 -31.01 -12.89 -2.42
C THR A 254 -30.98 -11.54 -1.72
N VAL A 255 -31.32 -10.47 -2.42
CA VAL A 255 -31.33 -9.10 -1.87
C VAL A 255 -32.66 -8.83 -1.20
N LEU A 256 -32.63 -8.51 0.09
CA LEU A 256 -33.81 -8.28 0.93
C LEU A 256 -33.70 -6.91 1.61
N VAL A 257 -34.86 -6.32 1.97
CA VAL A 257 -34.93 -5.03 2.68
C VAL A 257 -35.48 -5.25 4.08
N GLY A 258 -34.73 -4.87 5.08
CA GLY A 258 -35.16 -4.82 6.46
C GLY A 258 -35.39 -3.38 6.94
N THR A 259 -36.03 -3.26 8.11
CA THR A 259 -36.32 -2.00 8.79
C THR A 259 -35.89 -2.05 10.26
N PHE A 260 -35.66 -0.90 10.83
CA PHE A 260 -35.51 -0.73 12.29
C PHE A 260 -36.33 0.43 12.81
N ASP A 261 -36.51 0.52 14.13
CA ASP A 261 -37.34 1.53 14.74
C ASP A 261 -36.75 2.93 14.54
N LYS A 262 -37.56 3.89 14.09
CA LYS A 262 -37.11 5.25 13.76
C LYS A 262 -36.46 6.00 14.95
N GLU A 263 -36.73 5.58 16.18
CA GLU A 263 -36.14 6.20 17.35
C GLU A 263 -34.60 6.11 17.36
N PHE A 264 -34.02 5.07 16.73
CA PHE A 264 -32.58 4.91 16.62
C PHE A 264 -31.91 5.97 15.73
N LEU A 265 -32.66 6.63 14.83
CA LEU A 265 -32.14 7.75 14.04
C LEU A 265 -31.80 9.00 14.86
N GLN A 266 -32.00 8.97 16.18
CA GLN A 266 -31.54 10.00 17.12
C GLN A 266 -30.08 9.79 17.54
N VAL A 267 -29.55 8.59 17.35
CA VAL A 267 -28.12 8.27 17.54
C VAL A 267 -27.32 8.79 16.33
N PRO A 268 -26.07 9.21 16.49
CA PRO A 268 -25.23 9.59 15.36
C PRO A 268 -25.24 8.56 14.24
N GLU A 269 -25.34 9.05 13.02
CA GLU A 269 -25.48 8.21 11.83
C GLU A 269 -24.33 7.20 11.69
N GLU A 270 -23.11 7.64 11.99
CA GLU A 270 -21.88 6.88 11.81
C GLU A 270 -21.86 5.62 12.67
N ILE A 271 -22.38 5.68 13.90
CA ILE A 271 -22.46 4.50 14.77
C ILE A 271 -23.54 3.52 14.29
N ILE A 272 -24.65 4.02 13.72
CA ILE A 272 -25.69 3.17 13.11
C ILE A 272 -25.13 2.47 11.88
N VAL A 273 -24.45 3.22 11.02
CA VAL A 273 -23.83 2.71 9.80
C VAL A 273 -22.74 1.69 10.12
N ASP A 274 -21.91 1.97 11.13
CA ASP A 274 -20.88 1.03 11.59
C ASP A 274 -21.49 -0.29 12.09
N ALA A 275 -22.50 -0.20 12.93
CA ALA A 275 -23.23 -1.37 13.43
C ALA A 275 -23.81 -2.23 12.28
N MET A 276 -24.26 -1.62 11.21
CA MET A 276 -24.75 -2.31 10.03
C MET A 276 -23.64 -2.86 9.13
N LEU A 277 -22.72 -2.02 8.69
CA LEU A 277 -21.69 -2.38 7.70
C LEU A 277 -20.60 -3.29 8.29
N MET A 278 -20.03 -2.89 9.43
CA MET A 278 -18.84 -3.59 9.96
C MET A 278 -19.20 -4.83 10.76
N HIS A 279 -20.34 -4.81 11.45
CA HIS A 279 -20.72 -5.94 12.31
C HIS A 279 -21.66 -6.94 11.61
N GLN A 280 -22.58 -6.46 10.75
CA GLN A 280 -23.61 -7.30 10.13
C GLN A 280 -23.50 -7.43 8.61
N ARG A 281 -22.67 -6.64 7.92
CA ARG A 281 -22.53 -6.57 6.46
C ARG A 281 -23.85 -6.22 5.78
N TYR A 282 -24.65 -5.35 6.42
CA TYR A 282 -25.86 -4.78 5.83
C TYR A 282 -25.54 -3.43 5.23
N PHE A 283 -26.22 -3.09 4.13
CA PHE A 283 -26.01 -1.83 3.44
C PHE A 283 -27.08 -0.82 3.82
N PRO A 284 -26.70 0.36 4.33
CA PRO A 284 -27.63 1.42 4.67
C PRO A 284 -28.31 2.00 3.43
N LEU A 285 -29.52 2.51 3.61
CA LEU A 285 -30.29 3.20 2.59
C LEU A 285 -30.49 4.67 2.98
N TYR A 286 -30.20 5.56 2.03
CA TYR A 286 -30.28 7.01 2.17
C TYR A 286 -31.44 7.57 1.32
N ASP A 287 -32.08 8.63 1.79
CA ASP A 287 -33.07 9.36 1.03
C ASP A 287 -32.43 10.28 -0.04
N GLU A 288 -33.27 10.99 -0.82
CA GLU A 288 -32.83 11.90 -1.88
C GLU A 288 -31.97 13.08 -1.36
N ALA A 289 -32.10 13.43 -0.06
CA ALA A 289 -31.32 14.48 0.58
C ALA A 289 -30.00 13.94 1.15
N GLY A 290 -29.68 12.65 0.96
CA GLY A 290 -28.50 11.99 1.50
C GLY A 290 -28.58 11.68 3.00
N LYS A 291 -29.79 11.70 3.60
CA LYS A 291 -29.99 11.37 5.01
C LYS A 291 -30.28 9.89 5.19
N LEU A 292 -29.65 9.28 6.21
CA LEU A 292 -29.88 7.89 6.58
C LEU A 292 -31.36 7.63 6.87
N THR A 293 -31.90 6.58 6.26
CA THR A 293 -33.26 6.09 6.52
C THR A 293 -33.24 4.98 7.58
N ASN A 294 -34.42 4.59 8.07
CA ASN A 294 -34.55 3.42 8.94
C ASN A 294 -34.67 2.09 8.16
N ARG A 295 -34.06 2.02 6.99
CA ARG A 295 -34.07 0.82 6.14
C ARG A 295 -32.65 0.42 5.77
N PHE A 296 -32.48 -0.87 5.58
CA PHE A 296 -31.19 -1.44 5.20
C PHE A 296 -31.38 -2.60 4.23
N ILE A 297 -30.35 -2.91 3.47
CA ILE A 297 -30.29 -4.08 2.60
C ILE A 297 -29.50 -5.17 3.31
N VAL A 298 -30.04 -6.38 3.29
CA VAL A 298 -29.34 -7.62 3.66
C VAL A 298 -29.30 -8.56 2.46
N VAL A 299 -28.14 -9.19 2.24
CA VAL A 299 -27.99 -10.24 1.22
C VAL A 299 -28.10 -11.59 1.91
N GLY A 300 -29.22 -12.25 1.69
CA GLY A 300 -29.49 -13.58 2.22
C GLY A 300 -28.81 -14.68 1.40
N ASN A 301 -28.52 -15.80 2.06
CA ASN A 301 -28.06 -17.05 1.44
C ASN A 301 -29.01 -18.20 1.84
N GLY A 302 -30.30 -17.94 1.83
CA GLY A 302 -31.34 -18.88 2.23
C GLY A 302 -32.36 -19.13 1.14
N ASP A 303 -33.42 -19.85 1.51
CA ASP A 303 -34.56 -20.06 0.61
C ASP A 303 -35.31 -18.72 0.39
N PRO A 304 -35.43 -18.22 -0.85
CA PRO A 304 -36.21 -17.01 -1.15
C PRO A 304 -37.67 -17.12 -0.71
N ALA A 305 -38.23 -18.31 -0.62
CA ALA A 305 -39.61 -18.52 -0.12
C ALA A 305 -39.74 -18.20 1.39
N CYS A 306 -38.63 -18.15 2.12
CA CYS A 306 -38.56 -17.80 3.54
C CYS A 306 -38.12 -16.35 3.79
N SER A 307 -38.18 -15.47 2.78
CA SER A 307 -37.66 -14.08 2.85
C SER A 307 -38.20 -13.32 4.06
N ASP A 308 -39.48 -13.40 4.39
CA ASP A 308 -40.06 -12.70 5.55
C ASP A 308 -39.46 -13.14 6.87
N THR A 309 -39.19 -14.46 7.02
CA THR A 309 -38.53 -15.01 8.22
C THR A 309 -37.07 -14.58 8.31
N ILE A 310 -36.38 -14.53 7.16
CA ILE A 310 -34.99 -14.07 7.08
C ILE A 310 -34.92 -12.59 7.44
N ILE A 311 -35.84 -11.75 6.94
CA ILE A 311 -35.92 -10.33 7.26
C ILE A 311 -36.16 -10.13 8.76
N ASP A 312 -37.18 -10.76 9.34
CA ASP A 312 -37.49 -10.66 10.77
C ASP A 312 -36.30 -11.05 11.65
N GLY A 313 -35.58 -12.12 11.28
CA GLY A 313 -34.37 -12.53 11.98
C GLY A 313 -33.27 -11.48 11.95
N ASN A 314 -33.03 -10.86 10.79
CA ASN A 314 -32.01 -9.83 10.61
C ASN A 314 -32.41 -8.51 11.28
N GLU A 315 -33.69 -8.12 11.23
CA GLU A 315 -34.21 -6.93 11.94
C GLU A 315 -34.04 -7.05 13.45
N ARG A 316 -34.24 -8.25 14.02
CA ARG A 316 -33.99 -8.49 15.45
C ARG A 316 -32.51 -8.29 15.81
N VAL A 317 -31.59 -8.76 14.97
CA VAL A 317 -30.15 -8.59 15.19
C VAL A 317 -29.77 -7.10 15.13
N VAL A 318 -30.24 -6.37 14.10
CA VAL A 318 -30.01 -4.93 13.99
C VAL A 318 -30.57 -4.19 15.19
N ARG A 319 -31.83 -4.48 15.56
CA ARG A 319 -32.47 -3.84 16.71
C ARG A 319 -31.67 -4.03 18.00
N ALA A 320 -31.16 -5.23 18.27
CA ALA A 320 -30.33 -5.49 19.45
C ALA A 320 -29.04 -4.64 19.43
N ARG A 321 -28.35 -4.58 18.29
CA ARG A 321 -27.15 -3.76 18.13
C ARG A 321 -27.40 -2.27 18.24
N LEU A 322 -28.54 -1.79 17.72
CA LEU A 322 -28.89 -0.38 17.83
C LEU A 322 -29.36 0.01 19.24
N TYR A 323 -29.93 -0.92 20.01
CA TYR A 323 -30.19 -0.71 21.42
C TYR A 323 -28.90 -0.55 22.21
N ASP A 324 -27.89 -1.40 21.96
CA ASP A 324 -26.57 -1.27 22.58
C ASP A 324 -25.92 0.08 22.21
N ALA A 325 -25.91 0.42 20.92
CA ALA A 325 -25.37 1.69 20.42
C ALA A 325 -26.04 2.91 21.08
N LYS A 326 -27.38 2.91 21.13
CA LYS A 326 -28.15 3.98 21.78
C LYS A 326 -27.88 4.05 23.27
N PHE A 327 -27.84 2.92 23.94
CA PHE A 327 -27.54 2.85 25.37
C PHE A 327 -26.15 3.44 25.67
N PHE A 328 -25.11 3.04 24.93
CA PHE A 328 -23.79 3.57 25.15
C PHE A 328 -23.70 5.08 24.86
N TYR A 329 -24.31 5.53 23.77
CA TYR A 329 -24.36 6.95 23.42
C TYR A 329 -25.05 7.78 24.53
N ASP A 330 -26.23 7.34 25.01
CA ASP A 330 -26.97 8.01 26.05
C ASP A 330 -26.23 8.01 27.40
N GLU A 331 -25.51 6.93 27.74
CA GLU A 331 -24.66 6.85 28.95
C GLU A 331 -23.45 7.80 28.88
N ASP A 332 -22.78 7.82 27.72
CA ASP A 332 -21.60 8.65 27.52
C ASP A 332 -21.93 10.15 27.58
N LEU A 333 -23.13 10.55 27.11
CA LEU A 333 -23.61 11.93 27.20
C LEU A 333 -23.92 12.44 28.62
N LYS A 334 -24.00 11.56 29.64
CA LYS A 334 -24.26 11.96 31.01
C LYS A 334 -23.12 12.72 31.65
N ARG A 335 -21.95 12.67 31.09
CA ARG A 335 -20.72 13.31 31.55
C ARG A 335 -20.07 14.13 30.45
N PRO A 336 -19.45 15.28 30.79
CA PRO A 336 -18.70 16.04 29.80
C PRO A 336 -17.50 15.24 29.28
N LEU A 337 -17.17 15.41 27.96
CA LEU A 337 -16.05 14.70 27.29
C LEU A 337 -14.73 14.87 28.06
N GLU A 338 -14.47 16.02 28.65
CA GLU A 338 -13.27 16.29 29.47
C GLU A 338 -13.12 15.32 30.65
N SER A 339 -14.24 14.84 31.23
CA SER A 339 -14.19 13.92 32.36
C SER A 339 -13.64 12.53 32.04
N TYR A 340 -13.48 12.23 30.75
CA TYR A 340 -12.88 10.98 30.24
C TYR A 340 -11.36 11.07 30.07
N VAL A 341 -10.79 12.28 30.05
CA VAL A 341 -9.35 12.48 29.78
C VAL A 341 -8.49 11.74 30.80
N ASP A 342 -8.78 11.85 32.12
CA ASP A 342 -8.00 11.19 33.15
C ASP A 342 -7.99 9.64 33.01
N GLN A 343 -9.04 9.06 32.45
CA GLN A 343 -9.16 7.61 32.25
C GLN A 343 -8.20 7.10 31.14
N LEU A 344 -7.68 7.98 30.29
CA LEU A 344 -6.65 7.64 29.31
C LEU A 344 -5.34 7.14 29.97
N ALA A 345 -5.16 7.36 31.25
CA ALA A 345 -4.06 6.78 32.02
C ALA A 345 -4.14 5.23 32.13
N GLU A 346 -5.32 4.66 31.92
CA GLU A 346 -5.53 3.21 31.94
C GLU A 346 -5.28 2.55 30.56
N VAL A 347 -5.17 3.36 29.51
CA VAL A 347 -4.95 2.88 28.13
C VAL A 347 -3.48 3.00 27.75
N VAL A 348 -2.82 1.90 27.54
CA VAL A 348 -1.41 1.89 27.11
C VAL A 348 -1.30 2.37 25.66
N PHE A 349 -0.49 3.41 25.44
CA PHE A 349 -0.11 3.81 24.08
C PHE A 349 0.97 2.88 23.53
N GLN A 350 2.11 2.82 24.24
CA GLN A 350 3.21 1.92 23.91
C GLN A 350 4.01 1.68 25.22
N GLU A 351 4.50 0.46 25.41
CA GLU A 351 5.09 -0.01 26.67
C GLU A 351 6.18 0.92 27.27
N LYS A 352 7.00 1.53 26.38
CA LYS A 352 8.09 2.43 26.78
C LYS A 352 7.71 3.91 26.74
N LEU A 353 6.64 4.26 26.03
CA LEU A 353 6.21 5.64 25.81
C LEU A 353 5.02 6.06 26.67
N GLY A 354 4.59 5.17 27.57
CA GLY A 354 3.53 5.44 28.53
C GLY A 354 2.11 5.21 27.99
N THR A 355 1.17 5.95 28.57
CA THR A 355 -0.28 5.82 28.38
C THR A 355 -0.80 6.77 27.28
N MET A 356 -2.07 6.62 26.96
CA MET A 356 -2.76 7.57 26.07
C MET A 356 -2.92 8.95 26.73
N LEU A 357 -2.93 9.04 28.06
CA LEU A 357 -2.91 10.32 28.78
C LEU A 357 -1.56 11.03 28.56
N ASP A 358 -0.44 10.31 28.71
CA ASP A 358 0.90 10.86 28.47
C ASP A 358 1.00 11.36 27.04
N LYS A 359 0.55 10.55 26.06
CA LYS A 359 0.46 10.96 24.64
C LYS A 359 -0.39 12.21 24.45
N THR A 360 -1.55 12.30 25.06
CA THR A 360 -2.44 13.48 24.98
C THR A 360 -1.76 14.74 25.51
N ASN A 361 -1.03 14.62 26.61
CA ASN A 361 -0.25 15.73 27.17
C ASN A 361 0.86 16.18 26.21
N ARG A 362 1.57 15.25 25.56
CA ARG A 362 2.58 15.58 24.55
C ARG A 362 1.96 16.21 23.31
N ILE A 363 0.82 15.68 22.83
CA ILE A 363 0.07 16.29 21.71
C ILE A 363 -0.26 17.76 22.04
N LYS A 364 -0.75 18.03 23.26
CA LYS A 364 -1.06 19.39 23.69
C LYS A 364 0.18 20.28 23.77
N GLY A 365 1.29 19.77 24.31
CA GLY A 365 2.57 20.49 24.36
C GLY A 365 3.11 20.80 22.95
N LEU A 366 3.03 19.85 22.03
CA LEU A 366 3.44 20.03 20.64
C LEU A 366 2.49 20.98 19.90
N ALA A 367 1.18 20.89 20.12
CA ALA A 367 0.20 21.83 19.57
C ALA A 367 0.49 23.28 20.00
N GLN A 368 0.93 23.51 21.26
CA GLN A 368 1.34 24.83 21.72
C GLN A 368 2.50 25.38 20.90
N HIS A 369 3.51 24.56 20.62
CA HIS A 369 4.64 24.95 19.75
C HIS A 369 4.16 25.26 18.32
N LEU A 370 3.30 24.40 17.75
CA LEU A 370 2.83 24.57 16.37
C LEU A 370 1.94 25.80 16.15
N VAL A 371 1.10 26.17 17.12
CA VAL A 371 0.27 27.39 17.01
C VAL A 371 1.11 28.64 17.07
N GLU A 372 2.22 28.63 17.84
CA GLU A 372 3.18 29.74 17.92
C GLU A 372 3.97 29.87 16.61
N ASP A 373 4.49 28.75 16.09
CA ASP A 373 5.27 28.71 14.86
C ASP A 373 4.43 29.12 13.63
N ALA A 374 3.18 28.64 13.55
CA ALA A 374 2.23 28.99 12.50
C ALA A 374 1.64 30.41 12.64
N GLY A 375 1.88 31.10 13.73
CA GLY A 375 1.34 32.45 13.98
C GLY A 375 -0.19 32.50 14.01
N LEU A 376 -0.86 31.49 14.56
CA LEU A 376 -2.31 31.44 14.60
C LEU A 376 -2.93 32.53 15.46
N SER A 377 -4.18 32.88 15.17
CA SER A 377 -4.94 33.82 16.02
C SER A 377 -5.08 33.29 17.45
N GLN A 378 -5.32 34.18 18.41
CA GLN A 378 -5.51 33.78 19.81
C GLN A 378 -6.68 32.80 19.98
N THR A 379 -7.76 32.98 19.21
CA THR A 379 -8.94 32.09 19.24
C THR A 379 -8.60 30.72 18.68
N ASP A 380 -7.99 30.65 17.50
CA ASP A 380 -7.60 29.38 16.89
C ASP A 380 -6.57 28.62 17.73
N SER A 381 -5.65 29.34 18.38
CA SER A 381 -4.67 28.76 19.31
C SER A 381 -5.36 28.15 20.51
N GLN A 382 -6.35 28.82 21.11
CA GLN A 382 -7.12 28.27 22.23
C GLN A 382 -7.92 27.04 21.83
N ASP A 383 -8.60 27.09 20.67
CA ASP A 383 -9.36 25.97 20.12
C ASP A 383 -8.43 24.77 19.79
N ALA A 384 -7.25 25.00 19.24
CA ALA A 384 -6.28 23.94 18.95
C ALA A 384 -5.78 23.25 20.22
N LEU A 385 -5.45 24.00 21.27
CA LEU A 385 -5.03 23.43 22.54
C LEU A 385 -6.17 22.68 23.25
N ARG A 386 -7.39 23.20 23.13
CA ARG A 386 -8.58 22.52 23.67
C ARG A 386 -8.86 21.23 22.94
N ALA A 387 -8.84 21.25 21.61
CA ALA A 387 -9.00 20.07 20.79
C ALA A 387 -7.89 19.03 21.06
N ALA A 388 -6.63 19.46 21.16
CA ALA A 388 -5.50 18.59 21.50
C ALA A 388 -5.68 17.88 22.86
N GLN A 389 -6.26 18.56 23.85
CA GLN A 389 -6.57 17.99 25.17
C GLN A 389 -7.68 16.92 25.09
N LEU A 390 -8.66 17.09 24.18
CA LEU A 390 -9.86 16.26 24.13
C LEU A 390 -9.81 15.17 23.05
N CYS A 391 -8.91 15.27 22.07
CA CYS A 391 -8.94 14.49 20.84
C CYS A 391 -8.86 12.96 21.03
N LYS A 392 -8.40 12.48 22.18
CA LYS A 392 -8.32 11.05 22.51
C LYS A 392 -9.32 10.62 23.61
N ALA A 393 -10.08 11.57 24.16
CA ALA A 393 -10.95 11.29 25.31
C ALA A 393 -12.06 10.29 25.00
N ASP A 394 -12.50 10.20 23.76
CA ASP A 394 -13.53 9.27 23.31
C ASP A 394 -13.07 7.80 23.27
N LEU A 395 -11.77 7.52 23.27
CA LEU A 395 -11.23 6.16 23.29
C LEU A 395 -11.67 5.32 24.49
N VAL A 396 -12.05 5.97 25.58
CA VAL A 396 -12.50 5.33 26.82
C VAL A 396 -14.00 5.50 27.06
N THR A 397 -14.74 6.00 26.08
CA THR A 397 -16.20 6.02 26.11
C THR A 397 -16.78 4.66 25.76
N SER A 398 -17.97 4.36 26.26
CA SER A 398 -18.63 3.07 26.05
C SER A 398 -18.89 2.80 24.57
N ALA A 399 -19.32 3.82 23.83
CA ALA A 399 -19.58 3.70 22.41
C ALA A 399 -18.31 3.37 21.61
N VAL A 400 -17.18 4.02 21.86
CA VAL A 400 -15.94 3.78 21.10
C VAL A 400 -15.26 2.46 21.51
N ILE A 401 -15.41 2.02 22.76
CA ILE A 401 -14.94 0.68 23.20
C ILE A 401 -15.64 -0.42 22.41
N GLU A 402 -16.94 -0.32 22.18
CA GLU A 402 -17.71 -1.31 21.40
C GLU A 402 -17.55 -1.12 19.87
N PHE A 403 -17.57 0.14 19.42
CA PHE A 403 -17.49 0.52 18.00
C PHE A 403 -16.21 1.32 17.74
N THR A 404 -15.08 0.64 17.70
CA THR A 404 -13.76 1.30 17.61
C THR A 404 -13.53 2.12 16.34
N SER A 405 -14.27 1.84 15.27
CA SER A 405 -14.18 2.55 13.99
C SER A 405 -14.71 3.99 14.05
N VAL A 406 -15.57 4.32 15.03
CA VAL A 406 -16.14 5.67 15.18
C VAL A 406 -15.35 6.56 16.12
N GLN A 407 -14.11 6.17 16.49
CA GLN A 407 -13.20 7.02 17.26
C GLN A 407 -12.94 8.34 16.53
N GLY A 408 -12.88 9.44 17.28
CA GLY A 408 -12.80 10.80 16.74
C GLY A 408 -14.17 11.35 16.36
N VAL A 409 -14.97 10.60 15.61
CA VAL A 409 -16.34 10.98 15.23
C VAL A 409 -17.21 11.13 16.50
N MET A 410 -17.22 10.12 17.36
CA MET A 410 -17.98 10.19 18.62
C MET A 410 -17.45 11.28 19.54
N GLY A 411 -16.13 11.48 19.59
CA GLY A 411 -15.50 12.59 20.32
C GLY A 411 -16.03 13.95 19.86
N SER A 412 -16.22 14.14 18.55
CA SER A 412 -16.82 15.36 17.96
C SER A 412 -18.26 15.57 18.43
N TYR A 413 -19.12 14.54 18.38
CA TYR A 413 -20.48 14.61 18.86
C TYR A 413 -20.55 14.95 20.36
N TYR A 414 -19.72 14.31 21.18
CA TYR A 414 -19.66 14.58 22.61
C TYR A 414 -19.14 15.98 22.93
N ALA A 415 -18.14 16.46 22.18
CA ALA A 415 -17.64 17.83 22.32
C ALA A 415 -18.73 18.86 21.99
N SER A 416 -19.44 18.69 20.89
CA SER A 416 -20.56 19.55 20.50
C SER A 416 -21.69 19.55 21.55
N ALA A 417 -22.05 18.37 22.06
CA ALA A 417 -23.07 18.22 23.10
C ALA A 417 -22.68 18.90 24.44
N CYS A 418 -21.36 19.02 24.71
CA CYS A 418 -20.84 19.71 25.90
C CYS A 418 -20.65 21.21 25.70
N GLY A 419 -20.93 21.75 24.50
CA GLY A 419 -20.84 23.19 24.19
C GLY A 419 -19.42 23.66 23.83
N GLU A 420 -18.54 22.77 23.42
CA GLU A 420 -17.28 23.13 22.76
C GLU A 420 -17.55 23.86 21.43
N THR A 421 -16.57 24.60 20.93
CA THR A 421 -16.72 25.29 19.63
C THR A 421 -16.79 24.30 18.47
N ASP A 422 -17.40 24.70 17.36
CA ASP A 422 -17.46 23.88 16.17
C ASP A 422 -16.05 23.51 15.66
N GLN A 423 -15.07 24.41 15.80
CA GLN A 423 -13.68 24.15 15.41
C GLN A 423 -13.04 23.08 16.29
N VAL A 424 -13.31 23.09 17.60
CA VAL A 424 -12.83 22.04 18.53
C VAL A 424 -13.44 20.70 18.18
N ALA A 425 -14.76 20.65 17.97
CA ALA A 425 -15.46 19.41 17.62
C ALA A 425 -14.96 18.83 16.30
N GLN A 426 -14.84 19.65 15.26
CA GLN A 426 -14.30 19.24 13.96
C GLN A 426 -12.85 18.77 14.06
N ALA A 427 -12.01 19.46 14.83
CA ALA A 427 -10.61 19.06 15.00
C ALA A 427 -10.48 17.70 15.70
N ILE A 428 -11.36 17.40 16.66
CA ILE A 428 -11.41 16.09 17.33
C ILE A 428 -11.74 14.98 16.31
N GLU A 429 -12.66 15.19 15.39
CA GLU A 429 -12.93 14.22 14.32
C GLU A 429 -11.76 14.13 13.33
N GLN A 430 -11.29 15.29 12.84
CA GLN A 430 -10.39 15.37 11.69
C GLN A 430 -8.93 15.07 12.04
N HIS A 431 -8.53 15.02 13.32
CA HIS A 431 -7.12 14.81 13.69
C HIS A 431 -6.55 13.44 13.25
N TYR A 432 -7.41 12.47 12.96
CA TYR A 432 -6.97 11.20 12.36
C TYR A 432 -6.67 11.31 10.87
N ARG A 433 -7.18 12.36 10.18
CA ARG A 433 -6.93 12.57 8.75
C ARG A 433 -5.50 13.11 8.50
N PRO A 434 -4.89 12.83 7.34
CA PRO A 434 -5.27 11.77 6.40
C PRO A 434 -5.00 10.39 6.99
N ARG A 435 -5.91 9.43 6.75
CA ARG A 435 -5.83 8.05 7.25
C ARG A 435 -5.09 7.12 6.28
N PHE A 436 -5.07 7.50 5.00
CA PHE A 436 -4.41 6.78 3.91
C PHE A 436 -3.94 7.77 2.83
N ALA A 437 -3.13 7.30 1.88
CA ALA A 437 -2.66 8.14 0.78
C ALA A 437 -3.84 8.59 -0.11
N GLY A 438 -3.99 9.91 -0.30
CA GLY A 438 -5.11 10.50 -1.04
C GLY A 438 -6.38 10.75 -0.21
N ASP A 439 -6.37 10.48 1.11
CA ASP A 439 -7.45 10.90 2.02
C ASP A 439 -7.44 12.44 2.19
N GLU A 440 -8.59 12.98 2.56
CA GLU A 440 -8.74 14.41 2.82
C GLU A 440 -7.86 14.85 4.00
N VAL A 441 -7.28 16.02 3.88
CA VAL A 441 -6.60 16.69 5.00
C VAL A 441 -7.61 17.42 5.87
N PRO A 442 -7.32 17.70 7.16
CA PRO A 442 -8.17 18.56 7.98
C PRO A 442 -8.41 19.91 7.32
N GLU A 443 -9.65 20.39 7.35
CA GLU A 443 -10.05 21.61 6.65
C GLU A 443 -9.49 22.87 7.31
N THR A 444 -9.57 22.93 8.66
CA THR A 444 -9.18 24.09 9.44
C THR A 444 -7.72 24.06 9.89
N ALA A 445 -7.14 25.22 10.16
CA ALA A 445 -5.81 25.31 10.78
C ALA A 445 -5.77 24.60 12.14
N VAL A 446 -6.83 24.71 12.93
CA VAL A 446 -7.00 24.03 14.23
C VAL A 446 -6.90 22.49 14.04
N GLY A 447 -7.66 21.94 13.08
CA GLY A 447 -7.62 20.51 12.78
C GLY A 447 -6.25 20.04 12.31
N LYS A 448 -5.57 20.83 11.45
CA LYS A 448 -4.21 20.53 10.97
C LYS A 448 -3.19 20.50 12.09
N VAL A 449 -3.24 21.46 13.02
CA VAL A 449 -2.35 21.49 14.21
C VAL A 449 -2.49 20.21 15.02
N VAL A 450 -3.71 19.81 15.37
CA VAL A 450 -3.94 18.61 16.21
C VAL A 450 -3.53 17.34 15.47
N ALA A 451 -3.87 17.21 14.17
CA ALA A 451 -3.51 16.07 13.34
C ALA A 451 -1.98 15.93 13.17
N LEU A 452 -1.30 17.05 12.98
CA LEU A 452 0.15 17.09 12.86
C LEU A 452 0.81 16.73 14.19
N ALA A 453 0.34 17.30 15.31
CA ALA A 453 0.84 16.99 16.64
C ALA A 453 0.69 15.49 16.97
N ASP A 454 -0.47 14.89 16.73
CA ASP A 454 -0.71 13.45 17.00
C ASP A 454 0.19 12.55 16.17
N LYS A 455 0.31 12.82 14.87
CA LYS A 455 1.13 12.01 13.96
C LYS A 455 2.63 12.16 14.24
N LEU A 456 3.07 13.38 14.51
CA LEU A 456 4.47 13.67 14.77
C LEU A 456 4.92 13.14 16.14
N ASP A 457 4.09 13.25 17.18
CA ASP A 457 4.31 12.60 18.48
C ASP A 457 4.56 11.10 18.27
N THR A 458 3.67 10.42 17.53
CA THR A 458 3.81 8.98 17.27
C THR A 458 5.13 8.65 16.55
N ILE A 459 5.50 9.40 15.51
CA ILE A 459 6.73 9.16 14.75
C ILE A 459 7.95 9.36 15.65
N CYS A 460 8.08 10.53 16.28
CA CYS A 460 9.23 10.86 17.12
C CYS A 460 9.38 9.89 18.30
N GLY A 461 8.27 9.52 18.95
CA GLY A 461 8.29 8.58 20.06
C GLY A 461 8.76 7.18 19.67
N LEU A 462 8.27 6.65 18.57
CA LEU A 462 8.67 5.30 18.14
C LEU A 462 10.12 5.26 17.66
N PHE A 463 10.62 6.32 17.02
CA PHE A 463 12.04 6.43 16.69
C PHE A 463 12.89 6.53 17.95
N SER A 464 12.47 7.30 18.98
CA SER A 464 13.20 7.44 20.26
C SER A 464 13.41 6.11 20.99
N VAL A 465 12.50 5.14 20.81
CA VAL A 465 12.65 3.78 21.40
C VAL A 465 13.14 2.72 20.42
N GLY A 466 13.65 3.13 19.26
CA GLY A 466 14.23 2.23 18.24
C GLY A 466 13.21 1.37 17.51
N GLN A 467 11.95 1.81 17.41
CA GLN A 467 10.87 1.11 16.72
C GLN A 467 10.44 1.79 15.41
N GLY A 468 11.39 2.45 14.75
CA GLY A 468 11.19 2.94 13.39
C GLY A 468 10.87 1.81 12.41
N PRO A 469 10.19 2.10 11.26
CA PRO A 469 9.81 1.09 10.28
C PRO A 469 11.03 0.49 9.59
N SER A 470 11.04 -0.84 9.43
CA SER A 470 12.15 -1.57 8.80
C SER A 470 11.66 -2.49 7.68
N GLY A 471 12.31 -2.48 6.52
CA GLY A 471 11.94 -3.29 5.35
C GLY A 471 10.45 -3.13 5.00
N SER A 472 9.68 -4.22 4.98
CA SER A 472 8.23 -4.22 4.78
C SER A 472 7.41 -4.02 6.07
N SER A 473 8.05 -4.06 7.24
CA SER A 473 7.38 -3.96 8.55
C SER A 473 7.14 -2.51 8.93
N ASP A 474 5.88 -2.17 9.21
CA ASP A 474 5.43 -0.87 9.69
C ASP A 474 4.14 -1.04 10.53
N PRO A 475 4.23 -1.66 11.71
CA PRO A 475 3.05 -2.01 12.49
C PRO A 475 2.27 -0.79 13.00
N PHE A 476 2.93 0.36 13.12
CA PHE A 476 2.33 1.61 13.57
C PHE A 476 1.95 2.56 12.43
N ALA A 477 2.11 2.13 11.18
CA ALA A 477 1.79 2.91 9.99
C ALA A 477 2.49 4.28 9.90
N LEU A 478 3.73 4.36 10.38
CA LEU A 478 4.51 5.61 10.40
C LEU A 478 4.73 6.20 9.02
N ARG A 479 4.89 5.33 8.00
CA ARG A 479 5.03 5.79 6.60
C ARG A 479 3.80 6.55 6.13
N ARG A 480 2.60 6.07 6.49
CA ARG A 480 1.34 6.76 6.17
C ARG A 480 1.21 8.07 6.94
N SER A 481 1.59 8.06 8.21
CA SER A 481 1.59 9.27 9.04
C SER A 481 2.51 10.35 8.49
N ALA A 482 3.73 9.98 8.05
CA ALA A 482 4.66 10.92 7.44
C ALA A 482 4.13 11.50 6.11
N ILE A 483 3.55 10.66 5.24
CA ILE A 483 2.90 11.12 4.00
C ILE A 483 1.75 12.09 4.32
N GLY A 484 0.94 11.78 5.35
CA GLY A 484 -0.13 12.64 5.80
C GLY A 484 0.35 13.99 6.32
N ILE A 485 1.47 14.02 7.07
CA ILE A 485 2.09 15.28 7.52
C ILE A 485 2.53 16.11 6.30
N VAL A 486 3.27 15.52 5.37
CA VAL A 486 3.71 16.24 4.15
C VAL A 486 2.51 16.75 3.36
N ALA A 487 1.44 15.97 3.21
CA ALA A 487 0.23 16.41 2.54
C ALA A 487 -0.44 17.62 3.23
N MET A 488 -0.47 17.68 4.56
CA MET A 488 -0.99 18.83 5.31
C MET A 488 -0.12 20.09 5.16
N LEU A 489 1.19 19.92 4.97
CA LEU A 489 2.14 21.03 4.77
C LEU A 489 2.20 21.51 3.32
N THR A 490 1.61 20.79 2.36
CA THR A 490 1.64 21.10 0.91
C THR A 490 0.25 21.22 0.28
N CYS A 491 -0.82 21.17 1.07
CA CYS A 491 -2.20 21.36 0.59
C CYS A 491 -2.45 22.82 0.17
N GLU A 492 -3.63 23.11 -0.39
CA GLU A 492 -4.00 24.44 -0.90
C GLU A 492 -3.89 25.57 0.15
N ASN A 493 -4.19 25.25 1.43
CA ASN A 493 -4.05 26.17 2.56
C ASN A 493 -3.18 25.53 3.64
N PRO A 494 -1.85 25.47 3.46
CA PRO A 494 -0.97 24.76 4.38
C PRO A 494 -0.78 25.54 5.68
N LEU A 495 -0.32 24.83 6.72
CA LEU A 495 0.30 25.49 7.87
C LEU A 495 1.73 25.89 7.51
N THR A 496 2.07 27.14 7.74
CA THR A 496 3.44 27.64 7.55
C THR A 496 4.25 27.39 8.81
N ILE A 497 4.90 26.24 8.89
CA ILE A 497 5.73 25.80 10.01
C ILE A 497 7.02 25.14 9.53
N SER A 498 8.05 25.13 10.36
CA SER A 498 9.22 24.28 10.16
C SER A 498 8.97 22.88 10.74
N LEU A 499 8.99 21.86 9.88
CA LEU A 499 8.87 20.47 10.33
C LEU A 499 10.06 20.06 11.22
N VAL A 500 11.24 20.57 10.91
CA VAL A 500 12.45 20.32 11.71
C VAL A 500 12.30 20.89 13.13
N SER A 501 11.78 22.13 13.25
CA SER A 501 11.48 22.73 14.56
C SER A 501 10.44 21.92 15.34
N ALA A 502 9.40 21.45 14.65
CA ALA A 502 8.36 20.59 15.26
C ALA A 502 8.90 19.23 15.72
N ILE A 503 9.82 18.63 14.96
CA ILE A 503 10.54 17.40 15.37
C ILE A 503 11.34 17.64 16.65
N ASP A 504 12.12 18.73 16.69
CA ASP A 504 12.92 19.09 17.85
C ASP A 504 12.04 19.32 19.09
N ALA A 505 10.90 20.02 18.95
CA ALA A 505 9.92 20.21 20.02
C ALA A 505 9.34 18.87 20.51
N SER A 506 8.96 17.97 19.59
CA SER A 506 8.43 16.65 19.94
C SER A 506 9.46 15.80 20.69
N LEU A 507 10.71 15.74 20.23
CA LEU A 507 11.78 15.01 20.90
C LEU A 507 12.09 15.58 22.28
N ALA A 508 12.04 16.91 22.43
CA ALA A 508 12.21 17.56 23.73
C ALA A 508 11.14 17.16 24.76
N LEU A 509 9.87 16.96 24.33
CA LEU A 509 8.81 16.48 25.21
C LEU A 509 9.10 15.07 25.72
N TYR A 510 9.55 14.16 24.86
CA TYR A 510 9.96 12.80 25.27
C TYR A 510 11.15 12.81 26.24
N ALA A 511 12.15 13.66 26.00
CA ALA A 511 13.28 13.82 26.91
C ALA A 511 12.85 14.35 28.28
N GLN A 512 11.88 15.28 28.33
CA GLN A 512 11.31 15.80 29.58
C GLN A 512 10.57 14.73 30.39
N GLU A 513 9.95 13.75 29.73
CA GLU A 513 9.31 12.59 30.36
C GLU A 513 10.33 11.53 30.83
N GLY A 514 11.63 11.73 30.57
CA GLY A 514 12.68 10.83 31.01
C GLY A 514 12.95 9.65 30.07
N ILE A 515 12.49 9.72 28.81
CA ILE A 515 12.86 8.74 27.79
C ILE A 515 14.32 8.99 27.37
N GLU A 516 15.17 7.98 27.56
CA GLU A 516 16.58 8.06 27.22
C GLU A 516 16.83 7.68 25.77
N PHE A 517 17.39 8.59 24.97
CA PHE A 517 17.80 8.36 23.57
C PHE A 517 18.89 9.38 23.16
N ASP A 518 19.60 9.08 22.09
CA ASP A 518 20.52 10.03 21.46
C ASP A 518 19.71 11.01 20.59
N HIS A 519 19.56 12.24 21.08
CA HIS A 519 18.73 13.27 20.46
C HIS A 519 19.15 13.57 19.03
N ASP A 520 20.46 13.76 18.78
CA ASP A 520 20.95 14.15 17.45
C ASP A 520 20.81 13.00 16.45
N ALA A 521 21.09 11.77 16.90
CA ALA A 521 20.90 10.58 16.07
C ALA A 521 19.43 10.36 15.68
N VAL A 522 18.51 10.41 16.65
CA VAL A 522 17.07 10.23 16.40
C VAL A 522 16.52 11.37 15.54
N ARG A 523 16.89 12.61 15.82
CA ARG A 523 16.53 13.77 15.00
C ARG A 523 16.89 13.54 13.52
N LYS A 524 18.12 13.15 13.29
CA LYS A 524 18.62 12.85 11.94
C LYS A 524 17.84 11.74 11.26
N GLU A 525 17.60 10.62 11.97
CA GLU A 525 16.83 9.49 11.45
C GLU A 525 15.39 9.89 11.07
N VAL A 526 14.74 10.70 11.90
CA VAL A 526 13.37 11.19 11.63
C VAL A 526 13.36 12.10 10.39
N ILE A 527 14.31 13.06 10.28
CA ILE A 527 14.43 13.91 9.11
C ILE A 527 14.67 13.08 7.84
N GLU A 528 15.63 12.15 7.87
CA GLU A 528 15.92 11.25 6.75
C GLU A 528 14.70 10.39 6.38
N PHE A 529 13.90 9.99 7.35
CA PHE A 529 12.66 9.26 7.13
C PHE A 529 11.64 10.11 6.36
N PHE A 530 11.44 11.38 6.73
CA PHE A 530 10.54 12.30 6.02
C PHE A 530 11.04 12.59 4.59
N ILE A 531 12.32 12.90 4.42
CA ILE A 531 12.93 13.16 3.12
C ILE A 531 12.79 11.93 2.20
N THR A 532 13.04 10.73 2.73
CA THR A 532 12.86 9.48 1.97
C THR A 532 11.40 9.28 1.52
N ARG A 533 10.41 9.64 2.36
CA ARG A 533 8.99 9.54 1.99
C ARG A 533 8.60 10.58 0.96
N THR A 534 9.09 11.81 1.10
CA THR A 534 8.87 12.88 0.13
C THR A 534 9.46 12.53 -1.24
N ARG A 535 10.65 11.93 -1.28
CA ARG A 535 11.25 11.39 -2.52
C ARG A 535 10.32 10.39 -3.22
N VAL A 536 9.74 9.46 -2.45
CA VAL A 536 8.79 8.49 -3.01
C VAL A 536 7.54 9.17 -3.52
N MET A 537 6.97 10.13 -2.78
CA MET A 537 5.79 10.90 -3.21
C MET A 537 6.04 11.66 -4.51
N LEU A 538 7.18 12.34 -4.64
CA LEU A 538 7.56 13.07 -5.85
C LEU A 538 7.70 12.13 -7.06
N ARG A 539 8.35 10.98 -6.87
CA ARG A 539 8.48 9.97 -7.93
C ARG A 539 7.13 9.42 -8.37
N ASP A 540 6.25 9.10 -7.43
CA ASP A 540 4.93 8.56 -7.70
C ASP A 540 4.00 9.62 -8.35
N ALA A 541 4.28 10.92 -8.10
CA ALA A 541 3.69 12.05 -8.81
C ALA A 541 4.29 12.31 -10.22
N GLY A 542 5.24 11.46 -10.66
CA GLY A 542 5.84 11.53 -11.99
C GLY A 542 6.94 12.57 -12.15
N LYS A 543 7.51 13.09 -11.05
CA LYS A 543 8.64 14.01 -11.09
C LYS A 543 9.93 13.31 -11.53
N GLY A 544 10.81 14.02 -12.24
CA GLY A 544 12.08 13.49 -12.74
C GLY A 544 13.02 13.05 -11.61
N ILE A 545 13.54 11.82 -11.68
CA ILE A 545 14.45 11.27 -10.68
C ILE A 545 15.71 12.10 -10.57
N ASP A 546 16.23 12.58 -11.71
CA ASP A 546 17.41 13.42 -11.80
C ASP A 546 17.22 14.79 -11.09
N ALA A 547 16.05 15.42 -11.23
CA ALA A 547 15.71 16.66 -10.53
C ALA A 547 15.60 16.43 -9.02
N ILE A 548 15.00 15.31 -8.60
CA ILE A 548 14.90 14.93 -7.18
C ILE A 548 16.30 14.70 -6.61
N ASP A 549 17.14 13.91 -7.29
CA ASP A 549 18.49 13.59 -6.83
C ASP A 549 19.40 14.82 -6.81
N ALA A 550 19.25 15.75 -7.76
CA ALA A 550 19.98 17.01 -7.79
C ALA A 550 19.66 17.91 -6.59
N VAL A 551 18.40 17.97 -6.17
CA VAL A 551 18.00 18.73 -4.96
C VAL A 551 18.46 18.02 -3.70
N LEU A 552 18.37 16.69 -3.63
CA LEU A 552 18.81 15.90 -2.47
C LEU A 552 20.34 15.86 -2.28
N ALA A 553 21.11 16.20 -3.32
CA ALA A 553 22.56 16.30 -3.21
C ALA A 553 23.03 17.55 -2.44
N VAL A 554 22.14 18.52 -2.21
CA VAL A 554 22.36 19.65 -1.33
C VAL A 554 21.64 19.40 0.00
N ASP A 555 22.06 20.10 1.07
CA ASP A 555 21.52 19.85 2.42
C ASP A 555 20.09 20.41 2.55
N VAL A 556 19.09 19.61 2.15
CA VAL A 556 17.66 19.91 2.31
C VAL A 556 17.09 19.06 3.42
N GLN A 557 16.59 19.68 4.47
CA GLN A 557 16.03 19.03 5.64
C GLN A 557 14.49 19.14 5.72
N GLU A 558 13.90 20.12 5.03
CA GLU A 558 12.46 20.37 5.01
C GLU A 558 11.79 19.72 3.78
N PRO A 559 10.80 18.86 3.97
CA PRO A 559 10.06 18.23 2.86
C PRO A 559 9.39 19.21 1.91
N VAL A 560 8.85 20.32 2.44
CA VAL A 560 8.20 21.38 1.65
C VAL A 560 9.21 22.05 0.73
N GLU A 561 10.38 22.36 1.26
CA GLU A 561 11.49 22.93 0.50
C GLU A 561 11.94 22.00 -0.63
N LEU A 562 12.08 20.68 -0.33
CA LEU A 562 12.41 19.67 -1.34
C LEU A 562 11.40 19.69 -2.49
N ILE A 563 10.10 19.72 -2.18
CA ILE A 563 9.03 19.73 -3.19
C ILE A 563 9.11 20.97 -4.05
N HIS A 564 9.17 22.15 -3.43
CA HIS A 564 9.20 23.42 -4.15
C HIS A 564 10.44 23.57 -5.04
N ARG A 565 11.61 23.14 -4.58
CA ARG A 565 12.85 23.16 -5.38
C ARG A 565 12.76 22.23 -6.59
N VAL A 566 12.24 21.01 -6.42
CA VAL A 566 12.06 20.06 -7.53
C VAL A 566 11.05 20.61 -8.54
N GLU A 567 9.95 21.19 -8.08
CA GLU A 567 8.93 21.78 -8.96
C GLU A 567 9.47 22.98 -9.74
N ALA A 568 10.24 23.85 -9.09
CA ALA A 568 10.87 24.98 -9.74
C ALA A 568 11.89 24.53 -10.81
N LEU A 569 12.71 23.50 -10.51
CA LEU A 569 13.66 22.92 -11.48
C LEU A 569 12.95 22.37 -12.71
N GLU A 570 11.88 21.60 -12.52
CA GLU A 570 11.12 21.03 -13.63
C GLU A 570 10.40 22.11 -14.46
N ALA A 571 9.86 23.14 -13.79
CA ALA A 571 9.24 24.27 -14.46
C ALA A 571 10.25 25.03 -15.31
N ALA A 572 11.44 25.34 -14.78
CA ALA A 572 12.51 25.99 -15.51
C ALA A 572 12.97 25.19 -16.72
N ARG A 573 13.17 23.87 -16.54
CA ARG A 573 13.53 22.93 -17.61
C ARG A 573 12.48 22.88 -18.73
N LYS A 574 11.20 22.94 -18.37
CA LYS A 574 10.09 22.92 -19.32
C LYS A 574 9.93 24.25 -20.09
N HIS A 575 10.15 25.38 -19.42
CA HIS A 575 9.96 26.70 -20.01
C HIS A 575 11.12 27.11 -20.92
N GLU A 576 12.36 26.85 -20.50
CA GLU A 576 13.59 27.24 -21.23
C GLU A 576 14.57 26.07 -21.33
N PRO A 577 14.24 24.98 -22.04
CA PRO A 577 15.02 23.74 -22.04
C PRO A 577 16.46 23.95 -22.52
N GLU A 578 16.67 24.77 -23.56
CA GLU A 578 18.00 25.06 -24.12
C GLU A 578 18.88 25.86 -23.14
N THR A 579 18.32 26.86 -22.48
CA THR A 579 19.03 27.66 -21.47
C THR A 579 19.42 26.80 -20.30
N PHE A 580 18.51 25.97 -19.83
CA PHE A 580 18.71 25.08 -18.70
C PHE A 580 19.77 23.99 -18.98
N GLU A 581 19.74 23.35 -20.16
CA GLU A 581 20.71 22.31 -20.56
C GLU A 581 22.12 22.90 -20.70
N ASN A 582 22.24 24.09 -21.29
CA ASN A 582 23.52 24.78 -21.44
C ASN A 582 24.09 25.19 -20.07
N LEU A 583 23.24 25.68 -19.17
CA LEU A 583 23.64 26.03 -17.80
C LEU A 583 24.14 24.83 -17.03
N ALA A 584 23.41 23.68 -17.09
CA ALA A 584 23.83 22.44 -16.47
C ALA A 584 25.17 21.93 -17.04
N THR A 585 25.38 22.07 -18.35
CA THR A 585 26.64 21.71 -19.00
C THR A 585 27.81 22.61 -18.52
N ALA A 586 27.58 23.92 -18.43
CA ALA A 586 28.59 24.89 -17.95
C ALA A 586 28.91 24.65 -16.47
N TYR A 587 27.90 24.39 -15.65
CA TYR A 587 28.08 24.02 -14.25
C TYR A 587 28.89 22.71 -14.10
N ALA A 588 28.53 21.65 -14.83
CA ALA A 588 29.25 20.36 -14.75
C ALA A 588 30.72 20.54 -15.16
N ARG A 589 30.99 21.33 -16.20
CA ARG A 589 32.37 21.65 -16.62
C ARG A 589 33.13 22.42 -15.55
N ALA A 590 32.53 23.45 -14.94
CA ALA A 590 33.13 24.20 -13.84
C ALA A 590 33.38 23.30 -12.61
N ASN A 591 32.40 22.49 -12.23
CA ASN A 591 32.49 21.57 -11.10
C ASN A 591 33.60 20.53 -11.27
N ASN A 592 33.84 20.04 -12.50
CA ASN A 592 34.91 19.08 -12.80
C ASN A 592 36.32 19.72 -12.78
N LEU A 593 36.42 21.00 -13.07
CA LEU A 593 37.69 21.72 -13.17
C LEU A 593 38.11 22.38 -11.85
N ARG A 594 37.16 22.71 -10.98
CA ARG A 594 37.41 23.44 -9.73
C ARG A 594 38.30 22.65 -8.77
N GLU A 595 39.00 23.38 -7.91
CA GLU A 595 39.81 22.85 -6.83
C GLU A 595 39.29 23.41 -5.48
N PRO A 596 38.37 22.70 -4.79
CA PRO A 596 37.74 23.21 -3.57
C PRO A 596 38.70 23.63 -2.45
N LYS A 597 39.88 23.00 -2.38
CA LYS A 597 40.90 23.29 -1.34
C LYS A 597 41.47 24.68 -1.43
N LEU A 598 41.38 25.36 -2.60
CA LEU A 598 41.87 26.71 -2.79
C LEU A 598 40.95 27.80 -2.22
N GLY A 599 39.70 27.40 -1.82
CA GLY A 599 38.67 28.37 -1.39
C GLY A 599 38.07 29.14 -2.55
N SER A 600 37.31 30.21 -2.23
CA SER A 600 36.58 31.05 -3.20
C SER A 600 37.01 32.53 -3.16
N ASP A 601 38.09 32.83 -2.47
CA ASP A 601 38.61 34.22 -2.28
C ASP A 601 39.41 34.66 -3.51
N VAL A 602 38.76 35.39 -4.42
CA VAL A 602 39.30 35.80 -5.72
C VAL A 602 40.06 37.08 -5.55
N ASP A 603 41.31 37.16 -6.07
CA ASP A 603 42.09 38.41 -6.15
C ASP A 603 41.68 39.17 -7.42
N GLU A 604 40.91 40.24 -7.23
CA GLU A 604 40.43 41.12 -8.32
C GLU A 604 41.54 41.76 -9.17
N ASN A 605 42.75 41.94 -8.62
CA ASN A 605 43.87 42.52 -9.34
C ASN A 605 44.49 41.58 -10.37
N LEU A 606 44.22 40.28 -10.26
CA LEU A 606 44.71 39.26 -11.18
C LEU A 606 43.69 38.92 -12.29
N LEU A 607 42.53 39.54 -12.30
CA LEU A 607 41.47 39.27 -13.26
C LEU A 607 41.66 40.03 -14.56
N SER A 608 41.56 39.36 -15.71
CA SER A 608 41.35 39.94 -17.00
C SER A 608 39.93 40.55 -17.12
N GLU A 609 39.64 41.32 -18.18
CA GLU A 609 38.32 41.90 -18.41
C GLU A 609 37.18 40.84 -18.42
N VAL A 610 37.41 39.70 -19.04
CA VAL A 610 36.44 38.57 -19.11
C VAL A 610 36.26 37.92 -17.74
N GLU A 611 37.34 37.71 -17.00
CA GLU A 611 37.29 37.13 -15.65
C GLU A 611 36.60 38.08 -14.66
N HIS A 612 36.86 39.38 -14.78
CA HIS A 612 36.19 40.40 -13.97
C HIS A 612 34.68 40.49 -14.28
N ALA A 613 34.30 40.34 -15.54
CA ALA A 613 32.89 40.31 -15.91
C ALA A 613 32.16 39.09 -15.28
N LEU A 614 32.79 37.90 -15.27
CA LEU A 614 32.27 36.71 -14.59
C LEU A 614 32.22 36.92 -13.07
N SER A 615 33.29 37.47 -12.46
CA SER A 615 33.33 37.74 -11.01
C SER A 615 32.19 38.66 -10.58
N CYS A 616 31.96 39.77 -11.30
CA CYS A 616 30.86 40.69 -11.04
C CYS A 616 29.49 40.02 -11.18
N ALA A 617 29.30 39.19 -12.22
CA ALA A 617 28.05 38.44 -12.41
C ALA A 617 27.77 37.45 -11.28
N VAL A 618 28.80 36.72 -10.84
CA VAL A 618 28.71 35.76 -9.72
C VAL A 618 28.35 36.47 -8.42
N VAL A 619 29.00 37.60 -8.09
CA VAL A 619 28.67 38.41 -6.88
C VAL A 619 27.21 38.91 -6.90
N GLN A 620 26.73 39.34 -8.08
CA GLN A 620 25.33 39.74 -8.20
C GLN A 620 24.37 38.57 -8.01
N ALA A 621 24.69 37.44 -8.63
CA ALA A 621 23.88 36.21 -8.49
C ALA A 621 23.85 35.70 -7.05
N GLU A 622 24.99 35.68 -6.34
CA GLU A 622 25.05 35.29 -4.90
C GLU A 622 24.03 36.10 -4.07
N ASN A 623 24.01 37.42 -4.21
CA ASN A 623 23.11 38.27 -3.45
C ASN A 623 21.63 38.04 -3.83
N ARG A 624 21.33 37.94 -5.13
CA ARG A 624 19.94 37.78 -5.61
C ARG A 624 19.38 36.38 -5.33
N VAL A 625 20.20 35.36 -5.54
CA VAL A 625 19.82 34.00 -5.18
C VAL A 625 19.54 33.88 -3.69
N ALA A 626 20.40 34.48 -2.83
CA ALA A 626 20.16 34.47 -1.38
C ALA A 626 18.83 35.17 -1.03
N LEU A 627 18.54 36.33 -1.58
CA LEU A 627 17.27 37.04 -1.36
C LEU A 627 16.06 36.25 -1.86
N ALA A 628 16.19 35.59 -3.01
CA ALA A 628 15.12 34.77 -3.56
C ALA A 628 14.86 33.52 -2.69
N LEU A 629 15.91 32.88 -2.17
CA LEU A 629 15.80 31.75 -1.26
C LEU A 629 15.21 32.13 0.10
N ASP A 630 15.59 33.31 0.65
CA ASP A 630 15.01 33.84 1.89
C ASP A 630 13.50 34.13 1.75
N ALA A 631 13.05 34.36 0.52
CA ALA A 631 11.64 34.57 0.17
C ALA A 631 10.93 33.29 -0.34
N ASP A 632 11.55 32.14 -0.26
CA ASP A 632 11.08 30.85 -0.81
C ASP A 632 10.75 30.91 -2.32
N ASN A 633 11.36 31.85 -3.06
CA ASN A 633 11.14 32.05 -4.49
C ASN A 633 12.18 31.30 -5.33
N TYR A 634 12.09 30.00 -5.39
CA TYR A 634 13.03 29.13 -6.12
C TYR A 634 13.03 29.39 -7.64
N ALA A 635 11.91 29.84 -8.19
CA ALA A 635 11.83 30.21 -9.61
C ALA A 635 12.72 31.42 -9.93
N GLU A 636 12.72 32.45 -9.10
CA GLU A 636 13.57 33.60 -9.22
C GLU A 636 15.06 33.24 -9.01
N ALA A 637 15.34 32.39 -8.00
CA ALA A 637 16.69 31.88 -7.77
C ALA A 637 17.25 31.19 -9.03
N LEU A 638 16.45 30.35 -9.69
CA LEU A 638 16.83 29.69 -10.94
C LEU A 638 17.03 30.66 -12.12
N GLN A 639 16.24 31.74 -12.22
CA GLN A 639 16.43 32.78 -13.25
C GLN A 639 17.74 33.52 -13.05
N GLU A 640 18.10 33.87 -11.82
CA GLU A 640 19.37 34.53 -11.51
C GLU A 640 20.57 33.58 -11.79
N LEU A 641 20.44 32.27 -11.53
CA LEU A 641 21.43 31.28 -11.96
C LEU A 641 21.54 31.20 -13.48
N ALA A 642 20.42 31.26 -14.21
CA ALA A 642 20.41 31.23 -15.67
C ALA A 642 21.13 32.43 -16.29
N ALA A 643 21.10 33.57 -15.63
CA ALA A 643 21.81 34.78 -16.08
C ALA A 643 23.34 34.59 -16.10
N LEU A 644 23.89 33.64 -15.35
CA LEU A 644 25.32 33.33 -15.33
C LEU A 644 25.81 32.60 -16.60
N ARG A 645 24.90 32.09 -17.44
CA ARG A 645 25.25 31.34 -18.66
C ARG A 645 26.20 32.13 -19.59
N GLY A 646 25.82 33.34 -19.98
CA GLY A 646 26.62 34.13 -20.90
C GLY A 646 28.05 34.42 -20.41
N PRO A 647 28.19 34.94 -19.18
CA PRO A 647 29.52 35.19 -18.59
C PRO A 647 30.41 33.95 -18.47
N ILE A 648 29.85 32.80 -18.06
CA ILE A 648 30.65 31.56 -17.91
C ILE A 648 31.04 30.96 -19.25
N ASP A 649 30.16 31.00 -20.26
CA ASP A 649 30.47 30.52 -21.61
C ASP A 649 31.62 31.34 -22.20
N LEU A 650 31.57 32.68 -22.08
CA LEU A 650 32.63 33.57 -22.55
C LEU A 650 33.97 33.34 -21.83
N PHE A 651 33.90 33.04 -20.51
CA PHE A 651 35.08 32.70 -19.74
C PHE A 651 35.71 31.39 -20.26
N PHE A 652 34.93 30.34 -20.52
CA PHE A 652 35.43 29.07 -21.04
C PHE A 652 35.96 29.18 -22.50
N GLU A 653 35.48 30.13 -23.29
CA GLU A 653 35.92 30.35 -24.66
C GLU A 653 37.25 31.13 -24.72
N ARG A 654 37.44 32.12 -23.83
CA ARG A 654 38.51 33.07 -23.94
C ARG A 654 39.61 32.95 -22.91
N VAL A 655 39.40 32.18 -21.83
CA VAL A 655 40.36 32.09 -20.74
C VAL A 655 40.96 30.66 -20.67
N MET A 656 42.30 30.58 -20.74
CA MET A 656 43.01 29.30 -20.50
C MET A 656 43.13 29.05 -18.99
N ILE A 657 42.23 28.28 -18.43
CA ILE A 657 42.11 28.08 -16.97
C ILE A 657 43.41 27.50 -16.37
N MET A 658 44.00 26.49 -17.05
CA MET A 658 45.27 25.86 -16.62
C MET A 658 46.48 26.62 -17.16
N ASP A 659 46.63 27.88 -16.72
CA ASP A 659 47.71 28.75 -17.07
C ASP A 659 49.07 28.24 -16.53
N GLU A 660 50.18 28.61 -17.19
CA GLU A 660 51.52 28.30 -16.70
C GLU A 660 51.85 29.08 -15.42
N ASP A 661 51.35 30.31 -15.30
CA ASP A 661 51.42 31.12 -14.09
C ASP A 661 50.53 30.52 -13.01
N GLN A 662 51.16 30.08 -11.93
CA GLN A 662 50.46 29.46 -10.80
C GLN A 662 49.47 30.39 -10.12
N ALA A 663 49.77 31.68 -9.99
CA ALA A 663 48.91 32.62 -9.32
C ALA A 663 47.65 32.90 -10.14
N LEU A 664 47.76 33.02 -11.46
CA LEU A 664 46.62 33.16 -12.37
C LEU A 664 45.77 31.90 -12.38
N ARG A 665 46.40 30.72 -12.46
CA ARG A 665 45.69 29.42 -12.43
C ARG A 665 44.87 29.25 -11.16
N GLU A 666 45.49 29.47 -9.99
CA GLU A 666 44.83 29.30 -8.68
C GLU A 666 43.68 30.33 -8.56
N ASN A 667 43.84 31.55 -9.02
CA ASN A 667 42.78 32.58 -8.98
C ASN A 667 41.58 32.20 -9.85
N ARG A 668 41.82 31.65 -11.06
CA ARG A 668 40.78 31.13 -11.95
C ARG A 668 40.04 29.93 -11.34
N LEU A 669 40.75 29.04 -10.67
CA LEU A 669 40.09 27.93 -9.97
C LEU A 669 39.26 28.38 -8.77
N LYS A 670 39.70 29.43 -8.05
CA LYS A 670 38.90 30.10 -6.99
C LYS A 670 37.63 30.74 -7.57
N LEU A 671 37.73 31.37 -8.74
CA LEU A 671 36.56 31.95 -9.43
C LEU A 671 35.55 30.84 -9.83
N LEU A 672 36.02 29.70 -10.30
CA LEU A 672 35.16 28.51 -10.55
C LEU A 672 34.57 27.94 -9.27
N ASN A 673 35.33 27.90 -8.17
CA ASN A 673 34.79 27.49 -6.87
C ASN A 673 33.64 28.41 -6.46
N ARG A 674 33.79 29.71 -6.63
CA ARG A 674 32.76 30.71 -6.30
C ARG A 674 31.54 30.57 -7.20
N PHE A 675 31.74 30.43 -8.52
CA PHE A 675 30.68 30.19 -9.48
C PHE A 675 29.82 28.94 -9.09
N VAL A 676 30.47 27.81 -8.84
CA VAL A 676 29.78 26.58 -8.44
C VAL A 676 29.09 26.75 -7.08
N GLY A 677 29.69 27.53 -6.18
CA GLY A 677 29.14 27.79 -4.84
C GLY A 677 27.74 28.43 -4.87
N VAL A 678 27.41 29.26 -5.88
CA VAL A 678 26.08 29.87 -5.99
C VAL A 678 24.99 28.81 -6.21
N PHE A 679 25.29 27.74 -6.93
CA PHE A 679 24.33 26.69 -7.26
C PHE A 679 24.05 25.74 -6.09
N VAL A 680 25.04 25.52 -5.22
CA VAL A 680 24.95 24.56 -4.11
C VAL A 680 23.77 24.84 -3.17
N HIS A 681 23.30 26.07 -3.13
CA HIS A 681 22.13 26.46 -2.34
C HIS A 681 20.79 26.09 -2.99
N VAL A 682 20.78 25.71 -4.28
CA VAL A 682 19.56 25.37 -5.03
C VAL A 682 19.52 23.88 -5.36
N ALA A 683 20.51 23.38 -6.07
CA ALA A 683 20.63 21.97 -6.47
C ALA A 683 22.03 21.66 -7.02
N ASP A 684 22.39 20.38 -7.08
CA ASP A 684 23.58 19.92 -7.81
C ASP A 684 23.24 19.66 -9.29
N PHE A 685 23.53 20.65 -10.11
CA PHE A 685 23.23 20.59 -11.54
C PHE A 685 24.03 19.52 -12.31
N SER A 686 25.07 18.93 -11.72
CA SER A 686 25.82 17.84 -12.35
C SER A 686 25.02 16.51 -12.45
N LEU A 687 23.98 16.39 -11.65
CA LEU A 687 23.11 15.20 -11.60
C LEU A 687 21.90 15.31 -12.56
N LEU A 688 21.69 16.48 -13.17
CA LEU A 688 20.59 16.67 -14.10
C LEU A 688 20.88 15.95 -15.41
N SER A 689 19.97 15.09 -15.85
CA SER A 689 20.08 14.33 -17.09
C SER A 689 20.00 15.26 -18.30
N LYS A 690 20.82 14.95 -19.33
CA LYS A 690 20.80 15.65 -20.61
C LYS A 690 19.58 15.31 -21.42
#